data_5361c0a99e6035bd436669df2accba9b
#
_entry.id   5361c0a99e6035bd436669df2accba9b
#
_cell.length_a   1.000
_cell.length_b   1.000
_cell.length_c   1.000
_cell.angle_alpha   90.00
_cell.angle_beta   90.00
_cell.angle_gamma   90.00
#
_symmetry.space_group_name_H-M   'P 1'
#
loop_
_entity.id
_entity.type
_entity.pdbx_description
1 polymer ?
#
loop_
_entity_poly.entity_id
_entity_poly.type
_entity_poly.pdbx_seq_one_letter_code
_entity_poly.pdbx_strand_id
1 'polypeptide(L)'
;MRPIQIIVFCLYMCSLNLYAQVSVTGTVNDNTGESLPGVSILAKDGDRTFGSTTDINGRYEIKVNQGATLEFSFIGFAKQKVKVGTNKIINITLEPENEMLDEVVVIGYGSVKKKDLLGSISTVKEDALAERVSGNVVEAMRGLTSGVKITSSGQPGSSATINIRGLGSLTNNNPLFIIDGAYGGSDLGVNVEDIESIQVLKDASSAAIYGSRAANGVVIITTKQGKEGDLKVKFDSQLTLSWLPRYDLMDAETYKIYNDRAYDEAILAGVSGVTKRQNHYDGNTDWQNEMLGTGVLQNYNVSLSGGSKTVKYYASLNRMVDDGALYRTSYDKYGFRINTSGQKGIFSYGENFYYTKSDRKILNGNPWSDFIGMPPTIPVYDESHVGGYGYGDVDRANSYGLNSVAMQDLYIRNNEEEYLTGNIYGQISLFRMFDAKLNVAYKSYMGVTNSLRKKGNWVMGQGDDAAHLGYDSAKNHDILIEQTYNFKHKFGKHDVNALFGITYNKFHEEKRWITKLDPLMIGDKYITSLDAATGNTTAGGSYGESALISYLGRINYSYADKYLAQVTARRDGTSRLPKNDRWGNFLSVSLGWRISGEKFFNVPWIDDLKIRANYGTLGNSSIGYWDYQSTINTAPRAVFGSPENILIGMTQSQLTNNDLVWEKKTTANVGFDLMAFNNRFRLSAEYFYSKSKDLLVYLPILMSSGNEGGAPAVNAGSLENKGFEMEIGWNDQIRDFAYSASLNISHIKNKVLDLGYGQTVYNTTLAKTVIGEPLGMWSVSYTHLRAHET
;
A
#
# COMPACT_ATOMS: atom_id res chain seq x y z
N MET A 1 18.39 -26.92 78.56
CA MET A 1 18.56 -27.33 77.16
C MET A 1 19.70 -28.33 77.06
N ARG A 2 19.45 -29.54 76.54
CA ARG A 2 20.42 -30.61 76.55
C ARG A 2 21.52 -30.37 75.45
N PRO A 3 22.77 -30.64 75.69
CA PRO A 3 23.92 -30.32 74.83
C PRO A 3 23.78 -30.94 73.37
N ILE A 4 22.95 -31.93 73.19
CA ILE A 4 22.67 -32.55 71.89
C ILE A 4 21.93 -31.63 70.91
N GLN A 5 21.08 -30.73 71.38
CA GLN A 5 20.35 -29.75 70.50
C GLN A 5 21.24 -28.66 69.96
N ILE A 6 22.30 -28.30 70.69
CA ILE A 6 23.30 -27.33 70.20
C ILE A 6 24.21 -27.93 69.14
N ILE A 7 24.54 -29.23 69.24
CA ILE A 7 25.37 -29.94 68.24
C ILE A 7 24.60 -30.14 66.97
N VAL A 8 23.29 -30.47 67.01
CA VAL A 8 22.44 -30.61 65.82
C VAL A 8 22.21 -29.26 65.13
N PHE A 9 22.07 -28.18 65.87
CA PHE A 9 21.97 -26.81 65.32
C PHE A 9 23.28 -26.33 64.70
N CYS A 10 24.43 -26.62 65.27
CA CYS A 10 25.72 -26.36 64.66
C CYS A 10 26.03 -27.19 63.43
N LEU A 11 25.60 -28.50 63.38
CA LEU A 11 25.69 -29.33 62.17
C LEU A 11 24.73 -28.90 61.05
N TYR A 12 23.57 -28.30 61.37
CA TYR A 12 22.65 -27.73 60.42
C TYR A 12 23.14 -26.40 59.84
N MET A 13 23.90 -25.64 60.60
CA MET A 13 24.53 -24.38 60.12
C MET A 13 25.83 -24.60 59.31
N CYS A 14 26.46 -25.77 59.41
CA CYS A 14 27.63 -26.14 58.61
C CYS A 14 27.32 -26.70 57.23
N SER A 15 26.02 -26.91 56.86
CA SER A 15 25.60 -27.35 55.52
C SER A 15 25.32 -26.18 54.58
N LEU A 16 25.74 -24.96 54.87
CA LEU A 16 25.79 -23.87 53.90
C LEU A 16 26.83 -24.23 52.83
N ASN A 17 26.35 -24.74 51.70
CA ASN A 17 27.14 -24.94 50.53
C ASN A 17 27.84 -23.65 50.10
N LEU A 18 29.11 -23.47 50.51
CA LEU A 18 30.01 -22.49 49.95
C LEU A 18 30.28 -22.90 48.49
N TYR A 19 29.48 -22.41 47.57
CA TYR A 19 29.80 -22.50 46.13
C TYR A 19 31.05 -21.64 45.89
N ALA A 20 32.21 -22.27 45.71
CA ALA A 20 33.44 -21.57 45.36
C ALA A 20 33.31 -21.04 43.92
N GLN A 21 33.27 -19.74 43.78
CA GLN A 21 33.33 -19.09 42.45
C GLN A 21 34.65 -19.45 41.79
N VAL A 22 34.57 -19.86 40.51
CA VAL A 22 35.73 -20.16 39.67
C VAL A 22 35.93 -18.99 38.71
N SER A 23 37.18 -18.48 38.66
CA SER A 23 37.54 -17.53 37.62
C SER A 23 37.70 -18.30 36.29
N VAL A 24 36.89 -17.92 35.29
CA VAL A 24 36.97 -18.43 33.93
C VAL A 24 37.61 -17.37 33.06
N THR A 25 38.63 -17.73 32.32
CA THR A 25 39.34 -16.85 31.37
C THR A 25 39.31 -17.42 29.98
N GLY A 26 39.60 -16.62 28.98
CA GLY A 26 39.69 -17.08 27.61
C GLY A 26 39.88 -15.94 26.62
N THR A 27 39.88 -16.29 25.35
CA THR A 27 39.92 -15.35 24.23
C THR A 27 38.70 -15.54 23.34
N VAL A 28 38.17 -14.45 22.79
CA VAL A 28 37.10 -14.47 21.80
C VAL A 28 37.68 -13.95 20.47
N ASN A 29 37.62 -14.78 19.46
CA ASN A 29 38.09 -14.45 18.11
C ASN A 29 36.92 -14.62 17.13
N ASP A 30 37.07 -14.04 15.94
CA ASP A 30 36.21 -14.35 14.81
C ASP A 30 36.64 -15.64 14.07
N ASN A 31 35.88 -16.00 13.04
CA ASN A 31 36.15 -17.19 12.22
C ASN A 31 37.44 -17.05 11.35
N THR A 32 38.04 -15.85 11.25
CA THR A 32 39.34 -15.61 10.59
C THR A 32 40.51 -15.70 11.54
N GLY A 33 40.22 -15.80 12.85
CA GLY A 33 41.19 -15.81 13.94
C GLY A 33 41.57 -14.43 14.47
N GLU A 34 40.89 -13.37 14.03
CA GLU A 34 41.08 -12.01 14.55
C GLU A 34 40.40 -11.87 15.92
N SER A 35 41.12 -11.24 16.87
CA SER A 35 40.59 -11.03 18.23
C SER A 35 39.47 -10.02 18.24
N LEU A 36 38.36 -10.31 18.93
CA LEU A 36 37.18 -9.46 19.04
C LEU A 36 37.17 -8.68 20.37
N PRO A 37 37.50 -7.38 20.39
CA PRO A 37 37.39 -6.53 21.58
C PRO A 37 35.93 -6.10 21.80
N GLY A 38 35.53 -5.94 23.09
CA GLY A 38 34.19 -5.45 23.44
C GLY A 38 33.08 -6.49 23.36
N VAL A 39 33.38 -7.78 23.17
CA VAL A 39 32.36 -8.85 23.26
C VAL A 39 31.73 -8.86 24.66
N SER A 40 30.42 -8.78 24.75
CA SER A 40 29.68 -8.89 25.99
C SER A 40 29.54 -10.35 26.43
N ILE A 41 29.95 -10.67 27.64
CA ILE A 41 29.87 -12.00 28.23
C ILE A 41 28.89 -11.91 29.42
N LEU A 42 27.75 -12.58 29.31
CA LEU A 42 26.73 -12.67 30.36
C LEU A 42 26.71 -14.10 30.93
N ALA A 43 26.92 -14.22 32.23
CA ALA A 43 26.81 -15.48 32.95
C ALA A 43 25.50 -15.56 33.72
N LYS A 44 24.67 -16.56 33.44
CA LYS A 44 23.46 -16.87 34.21
C LYS A 44 23.75 -18.02 35.18
N ASP A 45 23.57 -17.74 36.46
CA ASP A 45 23.78 -18.68 37.56
C ASP A 45 22.57 -18.64 38.51
N GLY A 46 21.57 -19.46 38.25
CA GLY A 46 20.23 -19.35 38.87
C GLY A 46 19.59 -18.02 38.54
N ASP A 47 19.19 -17.28 39.57
CA ASP A 47 18.57 -15.95 39.43
C ASP A 47 19.60 -14.79 39.38
N ARG A 48 20.88 -15.08 39.42
CA ARG A 48 21.96 -14.08 39.38
C ARG A 48 22.56 -13.98 37.99
N THR A 49 22.80 -12.76 37.53
CA THR A 49 23.48 -12.45 36.28
C THR A 49 24.78 -11.70 36.52
N PHE A 50 25.89 -12.17 35.98
CA PHE A 50 27.19 -11.55 36.02
C PHE A 50 27.59 -11.14 34.62
N GLY A 51 28.25 -9.99 34.42
CA GLY A 51 28.70 -9.48 33.15
C GLY A 51 30.21 -9.22 33.13
N SER A 52 30.84 -9.48 31.98
CA SER A 52 32.23 -9.09 31.65
C SER A 52 32.31 -8.71 30.17
N THR A 53 33.38 -8.03 29.77
CA THR A 53 33.65 -7.69 28.37
C THR A 53 35.08 -8.09 27.99
N THR A 54 35.31 -8.37 26.72
CA THR A 54 36.66 -8.63 26.22
C THR A 54 37.47 -7.34 26.13
N ASP A 55 38.78 -7.44 26.42
CA ASP A 55 39.76 -6.36 26.23
C ASP A 55 40.16 -6.18 24.73
N ILE A 56 41.09 -5.26 24.47
CA ILE A 56 41.59 -4.95 23.10
C ILE A 56 42.22 -6.14 22.39
N ASN A 57 42.62 -7.18 23.13
CA ASN A 57 43.19 -8.42 22.60
C ASN A 57 42.18 -9.58 22.60
N GLY A 58 40.88 -9.27 22.78
CA GLY A 58 39.82 -10.27 22.82
C GLY A 58 39.83 -11.13 24.08
N ARG A 59 40.56 -10.79 25.17
CA ARG A 59 40.69 -11.57 26.39
C ARG A 59 39.59 -11.16 27.38
N TYR A 60 39.09 -12.16 28.12
CA TYR A 60 38.09 -11.92 29.16
C TYR A 60 38.41 -12.70 30.43
N GLU A 61 37.86 -12.20 31.53
CA GLU A 61 37.82 -12.90 32.82
C GLU A 61 36.47 -12.68 33.45
N ILE A 62 35.86 -13.79 33.91
CA ILE A 62 34.56 -13.74 34.61
C ILE A 62 34.54 -14.73 35.79
N LYS A 63 34.04 -14.30 36.95
CA LYS A 63 33.89 -15.16 38.14
C LYS A 63 32.49 -15.70 38.25
N VAL A 64 32.37 -17.03 38.13
CA VAL A 64 31.07 -17.72 38.10
C VAL A 64 31.14 -19.06 38.82
N ASN A 65 30.00 -19.62 39.16
CA ASN A 65 29.96 -20.97 39.76
C ASN A 65 30.11 -22.03 38.62
N GLN A 66 30.65 -23.15 38.99
CA GLN A 66 30.74 -24.32 38.09
C GLN A 66 29.32 -24.77 37.70
N GLY A 67 29.07 -24.92 36.40
CA GLY A 67 27.75 -25.22 35.85
C GLY A 67 26.98 -24.00 35.34
N ALA A 68 27.44 -22.76 35.57
CA ALA A 68 26.86 -21.55 35.00
C ALA A 68 26.95 -21.59 33.46
N THR A 69 26.03 -20.91 32.78
CA THR A 69 26.06 -20.76 31.33
C THR A 69 26.58 -19.36 30.96
N LEU A 70 27.66 -19.30 30.21
CA LEU A 70 28.19 -18.08 29.62
C LEU A 70 27.53 -17.84 28.27
N GLU A 71 26.98 -16.67 28.06
CA GLU A 71 26.46 -16.20 26.78
C GLU A 71 27.37 -15.10 26.23
N PHE A 72 28.00 -15.37 25.09
CA PHE A 72 28.86 -14.43 24.38
C PHE A 72 28.03 -13.75 23.32
N SER A 73 28.04 -12.41 23.26
CA SER A 73 27.31 -11.62 22.27
C SER A 73 28.17 -10.44 21.82
N PHE A 74 28.22 -10.26 20.48
CA PHE A 74 28.90 -9.15 19.84
C PHE A 74 28.09 -8.70 18.63
N ILE A 75 28.10 -7.41 18.32
CA ILE A 75 27.30 -6.87 17.19
C ILE A 75 27.84 -7.47 15.90
N GLY A 76 26.92 -8.04 15.08
CA GLY A 76 27.28 -8.70 13.81
C GLY A 76 27.72 -10.17 13.93
N PHE A 77 27.68 -10.76 15.13
CA PHE A 77 28.05 -12.16 15.38
C PHE A 77 26.94 -12.93 16.07
N ALA A 78 26.83 -14.21 15.70
CA ALA A 78 25.85 -15.11 16.32
C ALA A 78 26.19 -15.35 17.80
N LYS A 79 25.17 -15.21 18.66
CA LYS A 79 25.33 -15.46 20.10
C LYS A 79 25.68 -16.90 20.37
N GLN A 80 26.73 -17.11 21.17
CA GLN A 80 27.16 -18.45 21.55
C GLN A 80 27.01 -18.68 23.05
N LYS A 81 26.48 -19.85 23.42
CA LYS A 81 26.29 -20.23 24.82
C LYS A 81 27.17 -21.42 25.15
N VAL A 82 27.95 -21.32 26.23
CA VAL A 82 28.83 -22.38 26.70
C VAL A 82 28.62 -22.61 28.19
N LYS A 83 28.46 -23.88 28.59
CA LYS A 83 28.32 -24.24 29.99
C LYS A 83 29.70 -24.41 30.62
N VAL A 84 29.93 -23.74 31.77
CA VAL A 84 31.19 -23.82 32.50
C VAL A 84 31.32 -25.20 33.13
N GLY A 85 32.30 -25.97 32.63
CA GLY A 85 32.71 -27.31 33.15
C GLY A 85 33.83 -27.20 34.19
N THR A 86 34.72 -28.20 34.15
CA THR A 86 35.96 -28.23 34.95
C THR A 86 37.07 -27.38 34.33
N ASN A 87 36.97 -27.07 33.06
CA ASN A 87 37.96 -26.28 32.35
C ASN A 87 37.78 -24.80 32.65
N LYS A 88 38.87 -24.15 33.11
CA LYS A 88 38.87 -22.71 33.48
C LYS A 88 39.23 -21.79 32.33
N ILE A 89 39.75 -22.31 31.24
CA ILE A 89 40.10 -21.56 30.04
C ILE A 89 39.09 -21.98 28.96
N ILE A 90 38.32 -21.01 28.48
CA ILE A 90 37.27 -21.23 27.45
C ILE A 90 37.53 -20.21 26.33
N ASN A 91 38.12 -20.66 25.24
CA ASN A 91 38.29 -19.86 24.04
C ASN A 91 37.09 -20.05 23.11
N ILE A 92 36.60 -18.96 22.56
CA ILE A 92 35.40 -18.90 21.73
C ILE A 92 35.76 -18.33 20.37
N THR A 93 35.23 -18.96 19.34
CA THR A 93 35.20 -18.40 17.98
C THR A 93 33.75 -18.02 17.70
N LEU A 94 33.46 -16.75 17.53
CA LEU A 94 32.17 -16.27 17.13
C LEU A 94 32.05 -16.32 15.60
N GLU A 95 30.95 -16.89 15.13
CA GLU A 95 30.63 -16.90 13.71
C GLU A 95 29.88 -15.59 13.38
N PRO A 96 30.16 -14.93 12.26
CA PRO A 96 29.34 -13.80 11.80
C PRO A 96 27.87 -14.19 11.76
N GLU A 97 27.02 -13.30 12.27
CA GLU A 97 25.57 -13.54 12.26
C GLU A 97 25.07 -13.39 10.82
N ASN A 98 24.86 -14.52 10.15
CA ASN A 98 24.27 -14.56 8.81
C ASN A 98 22.75 -14.31 8.88
N GLU A 99 22.30 -13.26 9.60
CA GLU A 99 20.88 -12.93 9.72
C GLU A 99 20.19 -12.80 8.35
N MET A 100 20.94 -12.42 7.32
CA MET A 100 20.39 -12.19 5.99
C MET A 100 20.14 -13.47 5.16
N LEU A 101 20.88 -14.53 5.41
CA LEU A 101 20.68 -15.80 4.68
C LEU A 101 19.55 -16.64 5.28
N ASP A 102 19.29 -16.50 6.56
CA ASP A 102 18.19 -17.18 7.26
C ASP A 102 16.95 -16.29 7.48
N GLU A 103 16.95 -15.04 6.96
CA GLU A 103 15.78 -14.18 6.97
C GLU A 103 14.57 -14.92 6.35
N VAL A 104 13.49 -14.98 7.12
CA VAL A 104 12.27 -15.65 6.71
C VAL A 104 11.28 -14.62 6.17
N VAL A 105 10.82 -14.86 4.96
CA VAL A 105 9.83 -14.00 4.27
C VAL A 105 8.49 -14.72 4.28
N VAL A 106 7.44 -14.02 4.69
CA VAL A 106 6.06 -14.54 4.64
C VAL A 106 5.54 -14.47 3.22
N ILE A 107 5.23 -15.60 2.62
CA ILE A 107 4.69 -15.67 1.25
C ILE A 107 3.45 -16.54 1.24
N GLY A 108 2.31 -15.92 0.93
CA GLY A 108 1.05 -16.63 0.90
C GLY A 108 0.71 -17.19 2.28
N TYR A 109 0.43 -18.45 2.33
CA TYR A 109 0.03 -19.16 3.56
C TYR A 109 1.20 -19.86 4.26
N GLY A 110 2.43 -19.36 4.08
CA GLY A 110 3.62 -19.95 4.70
C GLY A 110 4.78 -18.96 4.72
N SER A 111 5.87 -19.40 5.34
CA SER A 111 7.12 -18.66 5.40
C SER A 111 8.23 -19.44 4.69
N VAL A 112 9.07 -18.76 3.94
CA VAL A 112 10.19 -19.34 3.19
C VAL A 112 11.45 -18.55 3.50
N LYS A 113 12.58 -19.19 3.58
CA LYS A 113 13.87 -18.49 3.73
C LYS A 113 14.11 -17.61 2.51
N LYS A 114 14.58 -16.38 2.72
CA LYS A 114 14.82 -15.41 1.65
C LYS A 114 15.73 -15.97 0.55
N LYS A 115 16.73 -16.73 0.93
CA LYS A 115 17.64 -17.41 -0.01
C LYS A 115 16.95 -18.41 -0.95
N ASP A 116 15.82 -19.01 -0.52
CA ASP A 116 15.09 -20.03 -1.29
C ASP A 116 13.96 -19.42 -2.14
N LEU A 117 13.79 -18.07 -2.10
CA LEU A 117 12.83 -17.38 -2.92
C LEU A 117 13.14 -17.51 -4.41
N LEU A 118 12.13 -17.87 -5.19
CA LEU A 118 12.19 -17.98 -6.64
C LEU A 118 11.46 -16.86 -7.36
N GLY A 119 10.45 -16.30 -6.72
CA GLY A 119 9.67 -15.18 -7.23
C GLY A 119 10.37 -13.83 -7.05
N SER A 120 9.88 -12.84 -7.78
CA SER A 120 10.31 -11.44 -7.64
C SER A 120 9.59 -10.79 -6.47
N ILE A 121 10.30 -10.63 -5.37
CA ILE A 121 9.76 -10.11 -4.12
C ILE A 121 10.71 -9.04 -3.57
N SER A 122 10.19 -7.84 -3.32
CA SER A 122 10.91 -6.80 -2.57
C SER A 122 10.32 -6.71 -1.17
N THR A 123 11.19 -6.54 -0.17
CA THR A 123 10.80 -6.40 1.24
C THR A 123 11.26 -5.05 1.76
N VAL A 124 10.33 -4.29 2.34
CA VAL A 124 10.59 -3.04 3.07
C VAL A 124 10.43 -3.34 4.56
N LYS A 125 11.46 -3.09 5.35
CA LYS A 125 11.48 -3.31 6.81
C LYS A 125 11.03 -2.07 7.57
N GLU A 126 10.70 -2.27 8.87
CA GLU A 126 10.30 -1.22 9.82
C GLU A 126 11.23 -0.01 9.77
N ASP A 127 12.55 -0.21 9.83
CA ASP A 127 13.53 0.88 9.91
C ASP A 127 13.44 1.84 8.71
N ALA A 128 13.30 1.30 7.50
CA ALA A 128 13.18 2.10 6.28
C ALA A 128 11.85 2.86 6.19
N LEU A 129 10.79 2.37 6.85
CA LEU A 129 9.51 3.05 6.93
C LEU A 129 9.51 4.12 8.02
N ALA A 130 10.14 3.86 9.17
CA ALA A 130 10.19 4.76 10.31
C ALA A 130 10.94 6.08 10.02
N GLU A 131 11.89 6.05 9.07
CA GLU A 131 12.62 7.23 8.60
C GLU A 131 11.74 8.16 7.74
N ARG A 132 10.54 7.72 7.35
CA ARG A 132 9.63 8.45 6.47
C ARG A 132 8.36 8.82 7.19
N VAL A 133 8.15 10.10 7.33
CA VAL A 133 6.90 10.63 7.87
C VAL A 133 5.87 10.70 6.76
N SER A 134 4.85 9.87 6.83
CA SER A 134 3.74 9.90 5.88
C SER A 134 2.45 9.47 6.56
N GLY A 135 1.37 10.15 6.24
CA GLY A 135 0.03 9.81 6.69
C GLY A 135 -0.53 8.52 6.07
N ASN A 136 0.13 8.01 5.01
CA ASN A 136 -0.33 6.87 4.24
C ASN A 136 0.80 5.85 4.05
N VAL A 137 0.53 4.58 4.38
CA VAL A 137 1.49 3.47 4.27
C VAL A 137 2.03 3.29 2.84
N VAL A 138 1.15 3.43 1.83
CA VAL A 138 1.56 3.30 0.42
C VAL A 138 2.53 4.41 0.04
N GLU A 139 2.30 5.63 0.51
CA GLU A 139 3.20 6.75 0.27
C GLU A 139 4.55 6.57 0.96
N ALA A 140 4.58 6.04 2.18
CA ALA A 140 5.82 5.71 2.90
C ALA A 140 6.72 4.73 2.13
N MET A 141 6.15 3.89 1.25
CA MET A 141 6.90 2.95 0.39
C MET A 141 7.56 3.60 -0.83
N ARG A 142 7.28 4.88 -1.14
CA ARG A 142 7.76 5.54 -2.37
C ARG A 142 9.28 5.48 -2.48
N GLY A 143 9.80 4.93 -3.60
CA GLY A 143 11.24 4.81 -3.88
C GLY A 143 11.98 3.74 -3.06
N LEU A 144 11.30 2.93 -2.22
CA LEU A 144 11.94 1.86 -1.44
C LEU A 144 12.01 0.53 -2.19
N THR A 145 11.27 0.38 -3.29
CA THR A 145 11.22 -0.87 -4.06
C THR A 145 11.33 -0.61 -5.55
N SER A 146 12.13 -1.42 -6.25
CA SER A 146 12.25 -1.38 -7.72
C SER A 146 10.94 -1.80 -8.40
N GLY A 147 10.65 -1.24 -9.57
CA GLY A 147 9.45 -1.61 -10.37
C GLY A 147 8.11 -1.18 -9.78
N VAL A 148 8.11 -0.36 -8.70
CA VAL A 148 6.91 0.14 -8.04
C VAL A 148 6.82 1.66 -8.21
N LYS A 149 5.78 2.14 -8.89
CA LYS A 149 5.48 3.56 -9.05
C LYS A 149 4.35 3.94 -8.10
N ILE A 150 4.60 4.91 -7.23
CA ILE A 150 3.61 5.45 -6.28
C ILE A 150 3.38 6.91 -6.61
N THR A 151 2.11 7.30 -6.77
CA THR A 151 1.68 8.67 -7.00
C THR A 151 0.63 9.03 -5.95
N SER A 152 0.75 10.21 -5.37
CA SER A 152 -0.16 10.77 -4.37
C SER A 152 -0.52 12.18 -4.78
N SER A 153 -1.72 12.63 -4.44
CA SER A 153 -2.14 14.03 -4.61
C SER A 153 -1.46 14.96 -3.62
N GLY A 154 -0.85 14.42 -2.55
CA GLY A 154 -0.25 15.22 -1.47
C GLY A 154 -1.28 15.89 -0.54
N GLN A 155 -2.59 15.64 -0.74
CA GLN A 155 -3.61 16.15 0.18
C GLN A 155 -3.67 15.30 1.45
N PRO A 156 -3.88 15.92 2.63
CA PRO A 156 -4.09 15.21 3.88
C PRO A 156 -5.11 14.09 3.76
N GLY A 157 -4.77 12.88 4.25
CA GLY A 157 -5.66 11.72 4.23
C GLY A 157 -6.07 11.21 2.85
N SER A 158 -5.40 11.64 1.75
CA SER A 158 -5.70 11.10 0.42
C SER A 158 -5.04 9.75 0.19
N SER A 159 -5.71 8.89 -0.57
CA SER A 159 -5.16 7.60 -1.00
C SER A 159 -4.04 7.81 -2.01
N ALA A 160 -2.97 7.03 -1.89
CA ALA A 160 -1.93 6.97 -2.91
C ALA A 160 -2.23 5.83 -3.91
N THR A 161 -1.92 6.08 -5.19
CA THR A 161 -2.02 5.08 -6.24
C THR A 161 -0.68 4.35 -6.39
N ILE A 162 -0.73 3.04 -6.44
CA ILE A 162 0.43 2.17 -6.62
C ILE A 162 0.30 1.33 -7.89
N ASN A 163 1.34 1.34 -8.71
CA ASN A 163 1.42 0.51 -9.91
C ASN A 163 2.69 -0.33 -9.85
N ILE A 164 2.54 -1.64 -10.05
CA ILE A 164 3.63 -2.61 -10.04
C ILE A 164 3.91 -3.06 -11.47
N ARG A 165 5.13 -2.78 -11.99
CA ARG A 165 5.59 -3.13 -13.35
C ARG A 165 4.71 -2.56 -14.47
N GLY A 166 4.20 -1.34 -14.26
CA GLY A 166 3.37 -0.62 -15.22
C GLY A 166 1.90 -1.01 -15.20
N LEU A 167 1.14 -0.42 -16.10
CA LEU A 167 -0.30 -0.65 -16.24
C LEU A 167 -0.56 -1.98 -16.93
N GLY A 168 -1.40 -2.81 -16.36
CA GLY A 168 -1.69 -4.17 -16.84
C GLY A 168 -3.11 -4.36 -17.35
N SER A 169 -4.04 -3.43 -17.07
CA SER A 169 -5.45 -3.48 -17.46
C SER A 169 -5.96 -2.10 -17.85
N LEU A 170 -7.05 -2.05 -18.59
CA LEU A 170 -7.75 -0.80 -18.94
C LEU A 170 -8.78 -0.38 -17.86
N THR A 171 -9.18 -1.30 -16.96
CA THR A 171 -10.22 -1.05 -15.96
C THR A 171 -9.64 -0.83 -14.57
N ASN A 172 -8.79 -1.73 -14.07
CA ASN A 172 -8.25 -1.67 -12.71
C ASN A 172 -6.79 -2.13 -12.68
N ASN A 173 -5.91 -1.27 -12.18
CA ASN A 173 -4.47 -1.52 -12.06
C ASN A 173 -3.98 -1.60 -10.61
N ASN A 174 -4.88 -1.53 -9.63
CA ASN A 174 -4.51 -1.61 -8.21
C ASN A 174 -4.04 -3.03 -7.86
N PRO A 175 -2.94 -3.18 -7.12
CA PRO A 175 -2.54 -4.47 -6.57
C PRO A 175 -3.49 -4.90 -5.45
N LEU A 176 -3.44 -6.17 -5.11
CA LEU A 176 -4.12 -6.71 -3.94
C LEU A 176 -3.32 -6.36 -2.68
N PHE A 177 -3.97 -5.76 -1.68
CA PHE A 177 -3.39 -5.56 -0.37
C PHE A 177 -3.82 -6.66 0.59
N ILE A 178 -2.90 -7.11 1.43
CA ILE A 178 -3.14 -8.11 2.47
C ILE A 178 -2.52 -7.61 3.76
N ILE A 179 -3.31 -7.49 4.82
CA ILE A 179 -2.87 -7.04 6.13
C ILE A 179 -3.10 -8.18 7.10
N ASP A 180 -2.04 -8.78 7.62
CA ASP A 180 -2.06 -9.91 8.57
C ASP A 180 -2.98 -11.07 8.15
N GLY A 181 -3.17 -11.26 6.83
CA GLY A 181 -4.03 -12.30 6.25
C GLY A 181 -5.47 -11.87 5.98
N ALA A 182 -5.84 -10.61 6.16
CA ALA A 182 -7.11 -10.04 5.73
C ALA A 182 -6.94 -9.25 4.41
N TYR A 183 -7.93 -9.31 3.51
CA TYR A 183 -7.89 -8.50 2.28
C TYR A 183 -8.14 -7.03 2.57
N GLY A 184 -7.24 -6.15 2.10
CA GLY A 184 -7.30 -4.71 2.22
C GLY A 184 -7.57 -3.99 0.89
N GLY A 185 -7.74 -2.66 0.95
CA GLY A 185 -7.71 -1.74 -0.19
C GLY A 185 -6.43 -0.90 -0.18
N SER A 186 -6.27 0.02 -1.12
CA SER A 186 -5.15 0.98 -1.14
C SER A 186 -5.20 2.00 -0.01
N ASP A 187 -6.40 2.27 0.51
CA ASP A 187 -6.60 3.02 1.75
C ASP A 187 -6.70 2.04 2.90
N LEU A 188 -5.62 1.92 3.64
CA LEU A 188 -5.44 0.83 4.60
C LEU A 188 -5.89 1.24 6.01
N GLY A 189 -6.01 2.55 6.27
CA GLY A 189 -6.20 3.06 7.62
C GLY A 189 -5.05 2.71 8.59
N VAL A 190 -4.19 1.74 8.27
CA VAL A 190 -3.09 1.23 9.13
C VAL A 190 -2.08 2.33 9.42
N ASN A 191 -1.59 2.34 10.64
CA ASN A 191 -0.53 3.25 11.04
C ASN A 191 0.84 2.69 10.66
N VAL A 192 1.72 3.56 10.13
CA VAL A 192 3.07 3.17 9.68
C VAL A 192 3.90 2.59 10.83
N GLU A 193 3.77 3.14 12.05
CA GLU A 193 4.48 2.71 13.24
C GLU A 193 4.08 1.32 13.74
N ASP A 194 2.92 0.80 13.30
CA ASP A 194 2.47 -0.57 13.62
C ASP A 194 3.01 -1.63 12.66
N ILE A 195 3.73 -1.24 11.61
CA ILE A 195 4.20 -2.15 10.57
C ILE A 195 5.55 -2.76 10.96
N GLU A 196 5.68 -4.07 10.83
CA GLU A 196 6.95 -4.80 10.96
C GLU A 196 7.64 -4.93 9.60
N SER A 197 6.88 -5.25 8.54
CA SER A 197 7.41 -5.33 7.18
C SER A 197 6.33 -5.20 6.12
N ILE A 198 6.74 -4.76 4.93
CA ILE A 198 5.91 -4.76 3.72
C ILE A 198 6.62 -5.57 2.65
N GLN A 199 5.91 -6.49 2.01
CA GLN A 199 6.41 -7.31 0.93
C GLN A 199 5.61 -7.04 -0.33
N VAL A 200 6.31 -6.81 -1.44
CA VAL A 200 5.70 -6.57 -2.75
C VAL A 200 6.00 -7.75 -3.66
N LEU A 201 4.95 -8.50 -4.03
CA LEU A 201 5.02 -9.61 -4.97
C LEU A 201 4.76 -9.08 -6.37
N LYS A 202 5.78 -9.13 -7.24
CA LYS A 202 5.77 -8.45 -8.53
C LYS A 202 5.49 -9.37 -9.72
N ASP A 203 5.56 -10.68 -9.54
CA ASP A 203 5.42 -11.67 -10.61
C ASP A 203 4.27 -12.67 -10.37
N ALA A 204 3.89 -13.38 -11.44
CA ALA A 204 2.81 -14.35 -11.35
C ALA A 204 3.15 -15.55 -10.47
N SER A 205 4.42 -15.92 -10.28
CA SER A 205 4.76 -17.11 -9.50
C SER A 205 4.64 -16.88 -8.00
N SER A 206 5.02 -15.70 -7.53
CA SER A 206 4.86 -15.29 -6.14
C SER A 206 3.40 -14.94 -5.83
N ALA A 207 2.70 -14.31 -6.78
CA ALA A 207 1.33 -13.79 -6.62
C ALA A 207 0.23 -14.84 -6.86
N ALA A 208 0.51 -15.95 -7.60
CA ALA A 208 -0.49 -16.94 -8.00
C ALA A 208 -1.26 -17.57 -6.84
N ILE A 209 -0.63 -17.69 -5.67
CA ILE A 209 -1.27 -18.23 -4.48
C ILE A 209 -2.46 -17.38 -4.00
N TYR A 210 -2.48 -16.08 -4.32
CA TYR A 210 -3.56 -15.15 -3.99
C TYR A 210 -4.60 -15.00 -5.10
N GLY A 211 -4.37 -15.61 -6.27
CA GLY A 211 -5.34 -15.80 -7.34
C GLY A 211 -5.62 -14.60 -8.20
N SER A 212 -6.83 -14.56 -8.72
CA SER A 212 -7.30 -13.61 -9.73
C SER A 212 -7.26 -12.13 -9.29
N ARG A 213 -7.34 -11.87 -8.00
CA ARG A 213 -7.21 -10.49 -7.47
C ARG A 213 -5.76 -9.99 -7.50
N ALA A 214 -4.79 -10.87 -7.71
CA ALA A 214 -3.36 -10.60 -7.68
C ALA A 214 -2.72 -10.31 -9.05
N ALA A 215 -3.52 -10.15 -10.10
CA ALA A 215 -3.01 -9.94 -11.47
C ALA A 215 -2.12 -8.69 -11.59
N ASN A 216 -2.34 -7.67 -10.77
CA ASN A 216 -1.55 -6.44 -10.73
C ASN A 216 -0.48 -6.42 -9.63
N GLY A 217 -0.15 -7.61 -9.07
CA GLY A 217 0.76 -7.78 -7.94
C GLY A 217 0.05 -7.80 -6.60
N VAL A 218 0.82 -8.06 -5.54
CA VAL A 218 0.32 -8.13 -4.16
C VAL A 218 1.22 -7.33 -3.25
N VAL A 219 0.63 -6.57 -2.34
CA VAL A 219 1.31 -5.88 -1.25
C VAL A 219 0.88 -6.54 0.06
N ILE A 220 1.80 -7.22 0.72
CA ILE A 220 1.56 -7.88 2.00
C ILE A 220 2.13 -7.00 3.10
N ILE A 221 1.30 -6.63 4.04
CA ILE A 221 1.66 -5.85 5.21
C ILE A 221 1.58 -6.77 6.42
N THR A 222 2.71 -6.96 7.06
CA THR A 222 2.81 -7.65 8.33
C THR A 222 2.96 -6.62 9.43
N THR A 223 2.08 -6.66 10.41
CA THR A 223 2.13 -5.74 11.54
C THR A 223 2.88 -6.34 12.72
N LYS A 224 3.31 -5.47 13.63
CA LYS A 224 4.03 -5.85 14.84
C LYS A 224 3.24 -6.83 15.69
N GLN A 225 3.93 -7.86 16.16
CA GLN A 225 3.41 -8.91 17.00
C GLN A 225 4.06 -8.86 18.39
N GLY A 226 3.37 -9.40 19.38
CA GLY A 226 3.96 -9.58 20.72
C GLY A 226 5.19 -10.48 20.67
N LYS A 227 6.19 -10.18 21.48
CA LYS A 227 7.40 -11.01 21.65
C LYS A 227 7.47 -11.53 23.08
N GLU A 228 8.11 -12.71 23.27
CA GLU A 228 8.38 -13.22 24.62
C GLU A 228 9.26 -12.24 25.39
N GLY A 229 8.88 -11.92 26.61
CA GLY A 229 9.62 -11.02 27.50
C GLY A 229 8.67 -10.13 28.31
N ASP A 230 9.29 -9.25 29.09
CA ASP A 230 8.59 -8.28 29.93
C ASP A 230 7.79 -7.27 29.09
N LEU A 231 6.84 -6.61 29.73
CA LEU A 231 6.07 -5.55 29.13
C LEU A 231 7.00 -4.41 28.66
N LYS A 232 6.94 -4.11 27.39
CA LYS A 232 7.59 -2.95 26.77
C LYS A 232 6.55 -1.92 26.40
N VAL A 233 6.78 -0.68 26.80
CA VAL A 233 5.99 0.49 26.44
C VAL A 233 6.84 1.34 25.50
N LYS A 234 6.33 1.69 24.33
CA LYS A 234 7.01 2.57 23.37
C LYS A 234 6.10 3.75 23.08
N PHE A 235 6.66 4.94 23.06
CA PHE A 235 6.01 6.17 22.63
C PHE A 235 6.79 6.76 21.47
N ASP A 236 6.10 6.97 20.35
CA ASP A 236 6.65 7.61 19.16
C ASP A 236 5.88 8.93 18.94
N SER A 237 6.61 10.01 18.64
CA SER A 237 6.04 11.31 18.30
C SER A 237 6.79 11.89 17.11
N GLN A 238 6.05 12.35 16.11
CA GLN A 238 6.59 12.94 14.90
C GLN A 238 5.90 14.28 14.63
N LEU A 239 6.70 15.27 14.25
CA LEU A 239 6.26 16.58 13.79
C LEU A 239 6.87 16.86 12.42
N THR A 240 6.03 17.16 11.44
CA THR A 240 6.47 17.50 10.09
C THR A 240 5.87 18.82 9.65
N LEU A 241 6.72 19.67 9.10
CA LEU A 241 6.31 20.89 8.41
C LEU A 241 6.40 20.66 6.90
N SER A 242 5.39 21.07 6.19
CA SER A 242 5.33 20.93 4.73
C SER A 242 4.94 22.24 4.07
N TRP A 243 5.50 22.49 2.90
CA TRP A 243 5.14 23.59 2.03
C TRP A 243 5.16 23.14 0.58
N LEU A 244 4.37 23.81 -0.23
CA LEU A 244 4.24 23.51 -1.64
C LEU A 244 5.12 24.45 -2.49
N PRO A 245 5.64 23.96 -3.63
CA PRO A 245 6.40 24.81 -4.54
C PRO A 245 5.52 25.94 -5.09
N ARG A 246 6.13 27.08 -5.36
CA ARG A 246 5.48 28.23 -5.96
C ARG A 246 6.06 28.51 -7.33
N TYR A 247 5.25 29.07 -8.21
CA TYR A 247 5.65 29.52 -9.53
C TYR A 247 5.88 31.03 -9.52
N ASP A 248 6.77 31.51 -10.38
CA ASP A 248 6.93 32.91 -10.66
C ASP A 248 5.84 33.35 -11.64
N LEU A 249 4.77 33.95 -11.13
CA LEU A 249 3.61 34.38 -11.89
C LEU A 249 3.65 35.88 -12.06
N MET A 250 3.00 36.41 -13.11
CA MET A 250 2.88 37.81 -13.37
C MET A 250 2.06 38.51 -12.28
N ASP A 251 2.50 39.72 -11.88
CA ASP A 251 1.68 40.63 -11.10
C ASP A 251 0.62 41.30 -11.99
N ALA A 252 -0.28 42.06 -11.37
CA ALA A 252 -1.39 42.70 -12.09
C ALA A 252 -0.93 43.70 -13.16
N GLU A 253 0.15 44.47 -12.91
CA GLU A 253 0.68 45.46 -13.86
C GLU A 253 1.24 44.74 -15.10
N THR A 254 2.10 43.79 -14.89
CA THR A 254 2.69 42.98 -15.96
C THR A 254 1.62 42.25 -16.75
N TYR A 255 0.63 41.62 -16.04
CA TYR A 255 -0.49 40.93 -16.67
C TYR A 255 -1.30 41.85 -17.58
N LYS A 256 -1.66 43.07 -17.13
CA LYS A 256 -2.40 44.07 -17.95
C LYS A 256 -1.67 44.36 -19.26
N ILE A 257 -0.37 44.63 -19.18
CA ILE A 257 0.46 44.93 -20.36
C ILE A 257 0.45 43.81 -21.38
N TYR A 258 0.72 42.58 -20.95
CA TYR A 258 0.76 41.44 -21.86
C TYR A 258 -0.62 41.01 -22.36
N ASN A 259 -1.65 41.11 -21.53
CA ASN A 259 -3.02 40.81 -21.92
C ASN A 259 -3.54 41.80 -22.97
N ASP A 260 -3.36 43.10 -22.78
CA ASP A 260 -3.77 44.14 -23.75
C ASP A 260 -3.03 43.93 -25.07
N ARG A 261 -1.72 43.71 -25.02
CA ARG A 261 -0.94 43.41 -26.21
C ARG A 261 -1.43 42.17 -26.96
N ALA A 262 -1.79 41.12 -26.24
CA ALA A 262 -2.33 39.91 -26.87
C ALA A 262 -3.66 40.16 -27.62
N TYR A 263 -4.54 40.99 -27.05
CA TYR A 263 -5.77 41.45 -27.71
C TYR A 263 -5.49 42.32 -28.93
N ASP A 264 -4.59 43.31 -28.82
CA ASP A 264 -4.21 44.19 -29.92
C ASP A 264 -3.61 43.39 -31.10
N GLU A 265 -2.74 42.41 -30.84
CA GLU A 265 -2.14 41.55 -31.87
C GLU A 265 -3.20 40.61 -32.50
N ALA A 266 -4.15 40.11 -31.72
CA ALA A 266 -5.24 39.30 -32.26
C ALA A 266 -6.18 40.09 -33.18
N ILE A 267 -6.46 41.36 -32.83
CA ILE A 267 -7.23 42.25 -33.67
C ILE A 267 -6.48 42.57 -34.96
N LEU A 268 -5.17 42.89 -34.88
CA LEU A 268 -4.32 43.11 -36.05
C LEU A 268 -4.25 41.93 -36.98
N ALA A 269 -4.25 40.73 -36.41
CA ALA A 269 -4.29 39.45 -37.16
C ALA A 269 -5.68 39.10 -37.73
N GLY A 270 -6.69 39.95 -37.48
CA GLY A 270 -8.06 39.74 -38.00
C GLY A 270 -8.80 38.58 -37.35
N VAL A 271 -8.49 38.22 -36.12
CA VAL A 271 -9.19 37.13 -35.39
C VAL A 271 -10.63 37.57 -35.16
N SER A 272 -11.55 36.80 -35.70
CA SER A 272 -13.00 37.07 -35.61
C SER A 272 -13.49 37.00 -34.15
N GLY A 273 -14.30 37.98 -33.74
CA GLY A 273 -14.91 38.03 -32.41
C GLY A 273 -14.02 38.60 -31.30
N VAL A 274 -12.81 39.01 -31.61
CA VAL A 274 -11.93 39.68 -30.65
C VAL A 274 -12.13 41.17 -30.74
N THR A 275 -12.44 41.81 -29.59
CA THR A 275 -12.56 43.26 -29.46
C THR A 275 -11.55 43.77 -28.44
N LYS A 276 -11.14 45.05 -28.57
CA LYS A 276 -10.19 45.62 -27.62
C LYS A 276 -10.77 45.62 -26.21
N ARG A 277 -9.99 45.12 -25.26
CA ARG A 277 -10.37 45.17 -23.85
C ARG A 277 -10.37 46.62 -23.36
N GLN A 278 -11.44 47.04 -22.75
CA GLN A 278 -11.58 48.41 -22.32
C GLN A 278 -11.14 48.64 -20.87
N ASN A 279 -11.34 47.66 -19.99
CA ASN A 279 -11.07 47.78 -18.56
C ASN A 279 -10.49 46.48 -18.00
N HIS A 280 -9.71 46.63 -16.93
CA HIS A 280 -9.27 45.54 -16.05
C HIS A 280 -9.85 45.74 -14.65
N TYR A 281 -9.88 44.72 -13.85
CA TYR A 281 -10.05 44.87 -12.41
C TYR A 281 -8.84 45.59 -11.81
N ASP A 282 -9.03 46.32 -10.71
CA ASP A 282 -7.95 47.06 -10.03
C ASP A 282 -7.25 46.25 -8.92
N GLY A 283 -7.52 44.98 -8.81
CA GLY A 283 -6.86 44.07 -7.86
C GLY A 283 -5.39 43.82 -8.23
N ASN A 284 -4.62 43.38 -7.25
CA ASN A 284 -3.29 42.76 -7.42
C ASN A 284 -3.19 41.58 -6.46
N THR A 285 -3.85 40.49 -6.82
CA THR A 285 -4.02 39.30 -5.99
C THR A 285 -2.92 38.29 -6.29
N ASP A 286 -2.14 37.94 -5.27
CA ASP A 286 -1.27 36.78 -5.32
C ASP A 286 -2.08 35.54 -4.91
N TRP A 287 -2.70 34.88 -5.90
CA TRP A 287 -3.55 33.70 -5.70
C TRP A 287 -2.82 32.52 -5.05
N GLN A 288 -1.49 32.43 -5.19
CA GLN A 288 -0.72 31.42 -4.52
C GLN A 288 -0.64 31.71 -3.01
N ASN A 289 -0.48 32.94 -2.59
CA ASN A 289 -0.49 33.32 -1.17
C ASN A 289 -1.84 33.07 -0.51
N GLU A 290 -2.94 33.26 -1.24
CA GLU A 290 -4.29 33.00 -0.73
C GLU A 290 -4.58 31.50 -0.52
N MET A 291 -3.96 30.66 -1.33
CA MET A 291 -4.24 29.21 -1.33
C MET A 291 -3.16 28.35 -0.66
N LEU A 292 -1.93 28.85 -0.53
CA LEU A 292 -0.79 28.07 -0.04
C LEU A 292 -0.29 28.59 1.30
N GLY A 293 -0.23 27.69 2.28
CA GLY A 293 0.30 27.93 3.61
C GLY A 293 1.41 26.95 3.97
N THR A 294 1.69 26.87 5.26
CA THR A 294 2.55 25.83 5.85
C THR A 294 1.66 24.74 6.43
N GLY A 295 1.83 23.52 5.95
CA GLY A 295 1.16 22.35 6.52
C GLY A 295 1.90 21.84 7.75
N VAL A 296 1.16 21.31 8.71
CA VAL A 296 1.68 20.75 9.98
C VAL A 296 1.09 19.38 10.19
N LEU A 297 1.93 18.33 10.13
CA LEU A 297 1.54 16.97 10.46
C LEU A 297 2.11 16.61 11.83
N GLN A 298 1.24 16.15 12.73
CA GLN A 298 1.56 15.64 14.07
C GLN A 298 1.08 14.20 14.15
N ASN A 299 1.95 13.29 14.52
CA ASN A 299 1.62 11.88 14.70
C ASN A 299 2.12 11.39 16.05
N TYR A 300 1.24 10.78 16.82
CA TYR A 300 1.50 10.26 18.17
C TYR A 300 1.10 8.79 18.23
N ASN A 301 2.00 7.95 18.67
CA ASN A 301 1.76 6.51 18.80
C ASN A 301 2.23 6.00 20.14
N VAL A 302 1.38 5.27 20.86
CA VAL A 302 1.74 4.53 22.08
C VAL A 302 1.52 3.06 21.80
N SER A 303 2.53 2.25 22.04
CA SER A 303 2.41 0.81 21.87
C SER A 303 2.89 0.04 23.09
N LEU A 304 2.23 -1.09 23.33
CA LEU A 304 2.49 -2.04 24.42
C LEU A 304 2.77 -3.41 23.80
N SER A 305 3.87 -4.03 24.17
CA SER A 305 4.19 -5.38 23.71
C SER A 305 4.80 -6.23 24.81
N GLY A 306 4.53 -7.54 24.79
CA GLY A 306 5.07 -8.46 25.76
C GLY A 306 4.51 -9.86 25.58
N GLY A 307 4.82 -10.73 26.51
CA GLY A 307 4.23 -12.06 26.52
C GLY A 307 5.09 -13.15 27.16
N SER A 308 4.47 -14.29 27.28
CA SER A 308 5.12 -15.54 27.72
C SER A 308 5.39 -16.47 26.54
N LYS A 309 5.94 -17.65 26.81
CA LYS A 309 6.06 -18.72 25.79
C LYS A 309 4.72 -19.18 25.22
N THR A 310 3.64 -19.01 25.97
CA THR A 310 2.31 -19.52 25.60
C THR A 310 1.39 -18.45 25.02
N VAL A 311 1.53 -17.19 25.40
CA VAL A 311 0.69 -16.07 24.92
C VAL A 311 1.55 -14.84 24.72
N LYS A 312 1.38 -14.19 23.61
CA LYS A 312 2.04 -12.93 23.23
C LYS A 312 0.99 -11.91 22.85
N TYR A 313 1.26 -10.64 23.12
CA TYR A 313 0.33 -9.55 22.82
C TYR A 313 1.08 -8.29 22.34
N TYR A 314 0.42 -7.58 21.46
CA TYR A 314 0.78 -6.23 21.01
C TYR A 314 -0.49 -5.40 20.99
N ALA A 315 -0.44 -4.18 21.52
CA ALA A 315 -1.53 -3.22 21.42
C ALA A 315 -0.98 -1.84 21.11
N SER A 316 -1.67 -1.04 20.33
CA SER A 316 -1.29 0.34 20.03
C SER A 316 -2.48 1.28 19.97
N LEU A 317 -2.23 2.54 20.31
CA LEU A 317 -3.12 3.67 20.12
C LEU A 317 -2.38 4.73 19.33
N ASN A 318 -3.01 5.22 18.29
CA ASN A 318 -2.45 6.24 17.41
C ASN A 318 -3.40 7.43 17.27
N ARG A 319 -2.85 8.63 17.21
CA ARG A 319 -3.53 9.83 16.73
C ARG A 319 -2.65 10.59 15.76
N MET A 320 -3.21 10.94 14.62
CA MET A 320 -2.58 11.77 13.60
C MET A 320 -3.45 12.97 13.30
N VAL A 321 -2.86 14.15 13.30
CA VAL A 321 -3.47 15.40 12.86
C VAL A 321 -2.60 15.97 11.76
N ASP A 322 -3.16 16.19 10.58
CA ASP A 322 -2.48 16.73 9.41
C ASP A 322 -3.25 17.94 8.89
N ASP A 323 -2.80 19.13 9.25
CA ASP A 323 -3.26 20.39 8.70
C ASP A 323 -2.46 20.67 7.43
N GLY A 324 -3.12 20.57 6.28
CA GLY A 324 -2.47 20.63 4.96
C GLY A 324 -1.93 22.00 4.60
N ALA A 325 -0.92 22.02 3.73
CA ALA A 325 -0.37 23.25 3.17
C ALA A 325 -1.30 23.95 2.15
N LEU A 326 -2.39 23.29 1.76
CA LEU A 326 -3.40 23.88 0.88
C LEU A 326 -4.59 24.38 1.71
N TYR A 327 -5.12 25.54 1.36
CA TYR A 327 -6.21 26.21 2.06
C TYR A 327 -7.38 25.25 2.38
N ARG A 328 -7.82 25.22 3.64
CA ARG A 328 -8.92 24.41 4.15
C ARG A 328 -8.79 22.88 3.99
N THR A 329 -7.59 22.37 3.87
CA THR A 329 -7.38 20.92 3.89
C THR A 329 -6.94 20.44 5.27
N SER A 330 -7.56 19.40 5.80
CA SER A 330 -7.16 18.78 7.07
C SER A 330 -7.58 17.31 7.14
N TYR A 331 -6.87 16.56 7.99
CA TYR A 331 -7.14 15.16 8.27
C TYR A 331 -6.83 14.85 9.73
N ASP A 332 -7.79 14.35 10.48
CA ASP A 332 -7.63 13.85 11.86
C ASP A 332 -7.98 12.37 11.90
N LYS A 333 -7.08 11.53 12.42
CA LYS A 333 -7.24 10.08 12.47
C LYS A 333 -6.91 9.54 13.85
N TYR A 334 -7.75 8.64 14.33
CA TYR A 334 -7.52 7.82 15.52
C TYR A 334 -7.43 6.35 15.09
N GLY A 335 -6.47 5.63 15.64
CA GLY A 335 -6.28 4.21 15.39
C GLY A 335 -6.13 3.43 16.69
N PHE A 336 -6.70 2.23 16.71
CA PHE A 336 -6.51 1.26 17.78
C PHE A 336 -6.21 -0.11 17.17
N ARG A 337 -5.16 -0.76 17.67
CA ARG A 337 -4.76 -2.11 17.26
C ARG A 337 -4.58 -3.00 18.47
N ILE A 338 -4.96 -4.28 18.32
CA ILE A 338 -4.59 -5.37 19.23
C ILE A 338 -4.29 -6.63 18.42
N ASN A 339 -3.16 -7.26 18.70
CA ASN A 339 -2.75 -8.52 18.11
C ASN A 339 -2.38 -9.45 19.27
N THR A 340 -3.04 -10.61 19.37
CA THR A 340 -2.61 -11.64 20.31
C THR A 340 -2.38 -12.96 19.60
N SER A 341 -1.45 -13.73 20.08
CA SER A 341 -1.19 -15.06 19.59
C SER A 341 -0.79 -15.99 20.73
N GLY A 342 -1.17 -17.25 20.60
CA GLY A 342 -0.86 -18.23 21.60
C GLY A 342 -0.61 -19.62 21.02
N GLN A 343 0.15 -20.42 21.77
CA GLN A 343 0.43 -21.81 21.43
C GLN A 343 0.36 -22.68 22.66
N LYS A 344 -0.38 -23.80 22.55
CA LYS A 344 -0.47 -24.83 23.59
C LYS A 344 -0.40 -26.22 22.95
N GLY A 345 0.71 -26.89 23.12
CA GLY A 345 0.94 -28.20 22.51
C GLY A 345 0.93 -28.15 20.98
N ILE A 346 0.03 -28.89 20.36
CA ILE A 346 -0.16 -28.94 18.90
C ILE A 346 -1.05 -27.80 18.37
N PHE A 347 -1.69 -27.05 19.25
CA PHE A 347 -2.67 -26.02 18.89
C PHE A 347 -2.07 -24.63 18.99
N SER A 348 -2.16 -23.86 17.92
CA SER A 348 -1.81 -22.43 17.86
C SER A 348 -3.05 -21.62 17.46
N TYR A 349 -3.19 -20.44 18.02
CA TYR A 349 -4.30 -19.53 17.74
C TYR A 349 -3.84 -18.08 17.80
N GLY A 350 -4.61 -17.21 17.22
CA GLY A 350 -4.38 -15.77 17.34
C GLY A 350 -5.48 -14.95 16.69
N GLU A 351 -5.50 -13.68 17.04
CA GLU A 351 -6.31 -12.67 16.39
C GLU A 351 -5.47 -11.44 16.10
N ASN A 352 -5.90 -10.72 15.07
CA ASN A 352 -5.46 -9.38 14.76
C ASN A 352 -6.70 -8.52 14.59
N PHE A 353 -6.76 -7.42 15.29
CA PHE A 353 -7.88 -6.48 15.24
C PHE A 353 -7.35 -5.07 15.06
N TYR A 354 -7.97 -4.33 14.16
CA TYR A 354 -7.63 -2.96 13.86
C TYR A 354 -8.87 -2.13 13.60
N TYR A 355 -9.01 -1.00 14.29
CA TYR A 355 -10.07 -0.02 14.09
C TYR A 355 -9.46 1.35 13.87
N THR A 356 -10.00 2.09 12.88
CA THR A 356 -9.70 3.51 12.70
C THR A 356 -10.94 4.30 12.46
N LYS A 357 -10.91 5.54 12.95
CA LYS A 357 -11.85 6.60 12.61
C LYS A 357 -11.08 7.81 12.15
N SER A 358 -11.52 8.43 11.05
CA SER A 358 -10.91 9.65 10.54
C SER A 358 -11.95 10.66 10.08
N ASP A 359 -11.59 11.92 10.16
CA ASP A 359 -12.31 13.07 9.62
C ASP A 359 -11.40 13.81 8.65
N ARG A 360 -11.91 14.13 7.45
CA ARG A 360 -11.16 14.81 6.40
C ARG A 360 -11.98 15.90 5.76
N LYS A 361 -11.41 17.11 5.65
CA LYS A 361 -11.94 18.15 4.80
C LYS A 361 -11.53 17.90 3.36
N ILE A 362 -12.51 17.70 2.49
CA ILE A 362 -12.29 17.36 1.08
C ILE A 362 -12.11 18.66 0.30
N LEU A 363 -11.06 18.71 -0.49
CA LEU A 363 -10.80 19.75 -1.44
C LEU A 363 -11.77 19.67 -2.63
N ASN A 364 -12.34 20.79 -3.04
CA ASN A 364 -13.22 20.86 -4.20
C ASN A 364 -12.44 21.27 -5.45
N GLY A 365 -12.75 20.67 -6.61
CA GLY A 365 -12.13 20.97 -7.90
C GLY A 365 -10.64 20.60 -7.97
N ASN A 366 -9.93 21.28 -8.87
CA ASN A 366 -8.48 21.22 -8.97
C ASN A 366 -7.90 22.64 -8.74
N PRO A 367 -7.83 23.09 -7.48
CA PRO A 367 -7.46 24.46 -7.17
C PRO A 367 -6.08 24.82 -7.67
N TRP A 368 -5.19 23.83 -7.87
CA TRP A 368 -3.85 24.07 -8.41
C TRP A 368 -3.87 24.67 -9.82
N SER A 369 -4.67 24.12 -10.74
CA SER A 369 -4.86 24.72 -12.06
C SER A 369 -5.63 26.05 -11.98
N ASP A 370 -6.57 26.13 -11.04
CA ASP A 370 -7.49 27.25 -10.95
C ASP A 370 -6.79 28.50 -10.46
N PHE A 371 -6.04 28.45 -9.35
CA PHE A 371 -5.35 29.64 -8.84
C PHE A 371 -4.14 30.07 -9.69
N ILE A 372 -3.49 29.13 -10.43
CA ILE A 372 -2.45 29.51 -11.41
C ILE A 372 -3.08 30.19 -12.62
N GLY A 373 -4.26 29.75 -13.07
CA GLY A 373 -4.97 30.29 -14.22
C GLY A 373 -5.74 31.59 -13.93
N MET A 374 -5.91 31.96 -12.65
CA MET A 374 -6.64 33.18 -12.28
C MET A 374 -5.83 34.45 -12.58
N PRO A 375 -6.40 35.46 -13.31
CA PRO A 375 -5.75 36.76 -13.51
C PRO A 375 -5.49 37.45 -12.18
N PRO A 376 -4.29 38.04 -11.98
CA PRO A 376 -3.95 38.73 -10.74
C PRO A 376 -4.73 40.03 -10.54
N THR A 377 -5.38 40.55 -11.57
CA THR A 377 -6.24 41.72 -11.48
C THR A 377 -7.57 41.47 -10.76
N ILE A 378 -8.01 40.21 -10.67
CA ILE A 378 -9.27 39.85 -10.02
C ILE A 378 -9.07 39.81 -8.50
N PRO A 379 -9.88 40.57 -7.71
CA PRO A 379 -9.80 40.47 -6.25
C PRO A 379 -10.38 39.15 -5.73
N VAL A 380 -9.96 38.68 -4.54
CA VAL A 380 -10.55 37.49 -3.90
C VAL A 380 -12.02 37.73 -3.55
N TYR A 381 -12.33 38.93 -3.02
CA TYR A 381 -13.68 39.31 -2.57
C TYR A 381 -14.22 40.44 -3.43
N ASP A 382 -15.50 40.32 -3.80
CA ASP A 382 -16.25 41.35 -4.52
C ASP A 382 -17.71 41.32 -4.08
N GLU A 383 -18.16 42.28 -3.30
CA GLU A 383 -19.52 42.36 -2.73
C GLU A 383 -20.61 42.54 -3.80
N SER A 384 -20.25 43.00 -5.02
CA SER A 384 -21.18 43.10 -6.14
C SER A 384 -21.63 41.76 -6.70
N HIS A 385 -20.88 40.66 -6.40
CA HIS A 385 -21.19 39.32 -6.85
C HIS A 385 -21.98 38.54 -5.80
N VAL A 386 -22.81 37.58 -6.24
CA VAL A 386 -23.55 36.69 -5.36
C VAL A 386 -22.56 35.81 -4.59
N GLY A 387 -22.60 35.91 -3.27
CA GLY A 387 -21.68 35.20 -2.36
C GLY A 387 -20.48 36.01 -1.94
N GLY A 388 -20.27 37.26 -2.54
CA GLY A 388 -19.23 38.16 -2.11
C GLY A 388 -17.81 37.87 -2.59
N TYR A 389 -17.63 37.03 -3.64
CA TYR A 389 -16.32 36.64 -4.18
C TYR A 389 -16.11 37.18 -5.59
N GLY A 390 -14.85 37.56 -5.89
CA GLY A 390 -14.45 38.01 -7.19
C GLY A 390 -14.28 36.85 -8.20
N TYR A 391 -14.76 37.09 -9.43
CA TYR A 391 -14.47 36.26 -10.60
C TYR A 391 -14.48 37.11 -11.85
N GLY A 392 -13.88 36.63 -12.97
CA GLY A 392 -13.81 37.40 -14.21
C GLY A 392 -15.19 37.56 -14.84
N ASP A 393 -15.37 38.67 -15.55
CA ASP A 393 -16.49 38.93 -16.46
C ASP A 393 -16.00 39.10 -17.91
N VAL A 394 -16.94 39.15 -18.86
CA VAL A 394 -16.62 39.23 -20.29
C VAL A 394 -15.91 40.54 -20.63
N ASP A 395 -16.24 41.62 -19.93
CA ASP A 395 -15.78 42.96 -20.26
C ASP A 395 -14.41 43.28 -19.65
N ARG A 396 -14.15 42.83 -18.42
CA ARG A 396 -12.96 43.21 -17.64
C ARG A 396 -11.89 42.13 -17.61
N ALA A 397 -12.26 40.89 -17.36
CA ALA A 397 -11.30 39.77 -17.32
C ALA A 397 -12.00 38.45 -17.64
N ASN A 398 -11.80 37.92 -18.82
CA ASN A 398 -12.27 36.58 -19.17
C ASN A 398 -11.34 35.60 -18.51
N SER A 399 -11.78 35.04 -17.38
CA SER A 399 -10.99 34.12 -16.57
C SER A 399 -11.24 32.68 -16.99
N TYR A 400 -10.18 31.96 -17.24
CA TYR A 400 -10.22 30.50 -17.43
C TYR A 400 -10.03 29.75 -16.11
N GLY A 401 -9.62 30.46 -15.04
CA GLY A 401 -9.49 29.91 -13.70
C GLY A 401 -10.75 30.09 -12.87
N LEU A 402 -10.84 29.35 -11.80
CA LEU A 402 -11.90 29.45 -10.80
C LEU A 402 -11.35 30.15 -9.57
N ASN A 403 -12.14 31.02 -8.93
CA ASN A 403 -11.79 31.54 -7.60
C ASN A 403 -11.76 30.38 -6.60
N SER A 404 -10.57 29.84 -6.37
CA SER A 404 -10.35 28.65 -5.56
C SER A 404 -10.70 28.88 -4.09
N VAL A 405 -10.50 30.12 -3.56
CA VAL A 405 -10.88 30.50 -2.20
C VAL A 405 -12.41 30.42 -2.07
N ALA A 406 -13.13 31.05 -3.00
CA ALA A 406 -14.60 31.02 -3.03
C ALA A 406 -15.13 29.59 -3.11
N MET A 407 -14.54 28.75 -3.96
CA MET A 407 -14.94 27.37 -4.10
C MET A 407 -14.81 26.58 -2.79
N GLN A 408 -13.72 26.78 -2.03
CA GLN A 408 -13.55 26.09 -0.75
C GLN A 408 -14.44 26.67 0.36
N ASP A 409 -14.76 27.96 0.32
CA ASP A 409 -15.58 28.63 1.33
C ASP A 409 -17.06 28.45 1.13
N LEU A 410 -17.50 28.39 -0.12
CA LEU A 410 -18.90 28.21 -0.50
C LEU A 410 -19.29 26.74 -0.57
N TYR A 411 -18.37 25.83 -0.84
CA TYR A 411 -18.65 24.40 -0.91
C TYR A 411 -17.84 23.61 0.12
N ILE A 412 -18.42 23.38 1.28
CA ILE A 412 -17.82 22.69 2.41
C ILE A 412 -18.15 21.20 2.31
N ARG A 413 -17.14 20.34 2.37
CA ARG A 413 -17.30 18.88 2.35
C ARG A 413 -16.41 18.25 3.41
N ASN A 414 -17.05 17.53 4.34
CA ASN A 414 -16.39 16.76 5.38
C ASN A 414 -16.69 15.28 5.16
N ASN A 415 -15.65 14.48 5.19
CA ASN A 415 -15.74 13.02 5.03
C ASN A 415 -15.28 12.33 6.32
N GLU A 416 -16.19 11.64 6.96
CA GLU A 416 -15.91 10.76 8.09
C GLU A 416 -15.77 9.33 7.60
N GLU A 417 -14.70 8.64 7.99
CA GLU A 417 -14.46 7.25 7.60
C GLU A 417 -14.17 6.39 8.81
N GLU A 418 -14.76 5.20 8.83
CA GLU A 418 -14.51 4.18 9.83
C GLU A 418 -14.08 2.88 9.14
N TYR A 419 -12.95 2.34 9.57
CA TYR A 419 -12.43 1.05 9.14
C TYR A 419 -12.36 0.11 10.32
N LEU A 420 -12.90 -1.08 10.15
CA LEU A 420 -12.73 -2.20 11.05
C LEU A 420 -12.16 -3.36 10.23
N THR A 421 -10.99 -3.83 10.60
CA THR A 421 -10.38 -5.00 9.96
C THR A 421 -9.87 -5.92 11.04
N GLY A 422 -10.12 -7.21 10.89
CA GLY A 422 -9.61 -8.19 11.82
C GLY A 422 -9.71 -9.60 11.27
N ASN A 423 -8.93 -10.49 11.86
CA ASN A 423 -9.01 -11.92 11.60
C ASN A 423 -8.76 -12.72 12.86
N ILE A 424 -9.32 -13.92 12.88
CA ILE A 424 -9.09 -14.91 13.90
C ILE A 424 -8.60 -16.19 13.20
N TYR A 425 -7.56 -16.80 13.70
CA TYR A 425 -7.09 -18.06 13.17
C TYR A 425 -6.86 -19.11 14.25
N GLY A 426 -7.05 -20.37 13.85
CA GLY A 426 -6.67 -21.55 14.61
C GLY A 426 -5.84 -22.49 13.73
N GLN A 427 -4.80 -23.08 14.29
CA GLN A 427 -3.92 -24.00 13.59
C GLN A 427 -3.64 -25.23 14.47
N ILE A 428 -3.66 -26.41 13.85
CA ILE A 428 -3.25 -27.67 14.46
C ILE A 428 -2.00 -28.15 13.73
N SER A 429 -0.91 -28.38 14.48
CA SER A 429 0.37 -28.89 13.97
C SER A 429 0.59 -30.32 14.41
N LEU A 430 0.59 -31.27 13.46
CA LEU A 430 0.75 -32.72 13.72
C LEU A 430 2.13 -33.21 13.24
N PHE A 431 2.77 -34.02 14.06
CA PHE A 431 4.05 -34.67 13.75
C PHE A 431 5.18 -33.71 13.29
N ARG A 432 5.05 -32.37 13.54
CA ARG A 432 5.95 -31.32 13.04
C ARG A 432 6.09 -31.27 11.49
N MET A 433 5.23 -31.98 10.79
CA MET A 433 5.24 -32.09 9.32
C MET A 433 3.96 -31.58 8.68
N PHE A 434 2.85 -31.59 9.41
CA PHE A 434 1.54 -31.27 8.87
C PHE A 434 0.86 -30.19 9.70
N ASP A 435 0.48 -29.10 9.05
CA ASP A 435 -0.28 -27.99 9.65
C ASP A 435 -1.64 -27.88 8.95
N ALA A 436 -2.70 -27.82 9.74
CA ALA A 436 -4.04 -27.45 9.27
C ALA A 436 -4.43 -26.14 9.92
N LYS A 437 -4.70 -25.10 9.12
CA LYS A 437 -5.05 -23.74 9.60
C LYS A 437 -6.39 -23.32 9.02
N LEU A 438 -7.25 -22.79 9.88
CA LEU A 438 -8.46 -22.04 9.52
C LEU A 438 -8.23 -20.58 9.87
N ASN A 439 -8.48 -19.67 8.91
CA ASN A 439 -8.47 -18.24 9.10
C ASN A 439 -9.82 -17.67 8.67
N VAL A 440 -10.40 -16.82 9.51
CA VAL A 440 -11.62 -16.08 9.21
C VAL A 440 -11.30 -14.61 9.38
N ALA A 441 -11.39 -13.85 8.29
CA ALA A 441 -11.14 -12.41 8.30
C ALA A 441 -12.41 -11.64 7.92
N TYR A 442 -12.57 -10.49 8.57
CA TYR A 442 -13.66 -9.56 8.34
C TYR A 442 -13.13 -8.15 8.18
N LYS A 443 -13.64 -7.45 7.18
CA LYS A 443 -13.38 -6.03 6.98
C LYS A 443 -14.72 -5.30 6.84
N SER A 444 -14.86 -4.16 7.52
CA SER A 444 -15.95 -3.23 7.34
C SER A 444 -15.38 -1.84 7.06
N TYR A 445 -15.96 -1.16 6.12
CA TYR A 445 -15.73 0.25 5.83
C TYR A 445 -17.05 0.98 5.85
N MET A 446 -17.10 2.13 6.50
CA MET A 446 -18.20 3.07 6.45
C MET A 446 -17.64 4.47 6.21
N GLY A 447 -18.02 5.08 5.12
CA GLY A 447 -17.70 6.47 4.79
C GLY A 447 -18.97 7.30 4.72
N VAL A 448 -18.94 8.47 5.31
CA VAL A 448 -20.03 9.45 5.29
C VAL A 448 -19.47 10.80 4.89
N THR A 449 -19.95 11.34 3.76
CA THR A 449 -19.62 12.70 3.33
C THR A 449 -20.81 13.63 3.56
N ASN A 450 -20.62 14.60 4.43
CA ASN A 450 -21.55 15.70 4.63
C ASN A 450 -21.10 16.89 3.79
N SER A 451 -21.99 17.48 3.02
CA SER A 451 -21.68 18.63 2.19
C SER A 451 -22.70 19.76 2.37
N LEU A 452 -22.19 20.97 2.38
CA LEU A 452 -22.96 22.21 2.35
C LEU A 452 -22.43 23.09 1.22
N ARG A 453 -23.21 23.29 0.17
CA ARG A 453 -22.99 24.35 -0.78
C ARG A 453 -23.82 25.57 -0.38
N LYS A 454 -23.15 26.67 -0.10
CA LYS A 454 -23.79 27.95 0.18
C LYS A 454 -24.17 28.62 -1.15
N LYS A 455 -25.12 29.55 -1.12
CA LYS A 455 -25.43 30.37 -2.27
C LYS A 455 -24.22 31.26 -2.61
N GLY A 456 -23.82 31.27 -3.88
CA GLY A 456 -22.70 32.08 -4.35
C GLY A 456 -22.00 31.47 -5.56
N ASN A 457 -21.26 32.32 -6.27
CA ASN A 457 -20.57 31.97 -7.50
C ASN A 457 -19.06 32.15 -7.33
N TRP A 458 -18.29 31.34 -8.05
CA TRP A 458 -16.82 31.37 -8.07
C TRP A 458 -16.24 31.40 -9.49
N VAL A 459 -17.12 31.40 -10.49
CA VAL A 459 -16.74 31.45 -11.91
C VAL A 459 -17.84 32.16 -12.72
N MET A 460 -17.45 32.80 -13.79
CA MET A 460 -18.36 33.41 -14.75
C MET A 460 -19.34 32.41 -15.38
N GLY A 461 -20.61 32.84 -15.55
CA GLY A 461 -21.64 32.02 -16.17
C GLY A 461 -22.20 30.93 -15.28
N GLN A 462 -21.75 30.81 -14.04
CA GLN A 462 -22.39 29.98 -13.03
C GLN A 462 -23.72 30.63 -12.65
N GLY A 463 -24.83 29.90 -12.78
CA GLY A 463 -26.14 30.42 -12.38
C GLY A 463 -26.23 30.64 -10.85
N ASP A 464 -27.24 31.38 -10.43
CA ASP A 464 -27.63 31.51 -9.03
C ASP A 464 -28.16 30.18 -8.52
N ASP A 465 -27.25 29.26 -8.27
CA ASP A 465 -27.60 27.95 -7.76
C ASP A 465 -28.15 28.08 -6.32
N ALA A 466 -29.22 27.39 -6.04
CA ALA A 466 -29.73 27.27 -4.69
C ALA A 466 -28.72 26.64 -3.76
N ALA A 467 -28.66 27.12 -2.52
CA ALA A 467 -27.88 26.43 -1.51
C ALA A 467 -28.40 24.99 -1.32
N HIS A 468 -27.52 24.04 -1.04
CA HIS A 468 -27.95 22.67 -0.82
C HIS A 468 -27.12 21.92 0.23
N LEU A 469 -27.77 20.98 0.85
CA LEU A 469 -27.15 19.98 1.72
C LEU A 469 -27.05 18.65 0.98
N GLY A 470 -25.90 18.02 1.09
CA GLY A 470 -25.66 16.66 0.61
C GLY A 470 -25.26 15.73 1.73
N TYR A 471 -25.73 14.51 1.66
CA TYR A 471 -25.33 13.41 2.50
C TYR A 471 -25.04 12.19 1.62
N ASP A 472 -23.81 11.77 1.56
CA ASP A 472 -23.38 10.58 0.83
C ASP A 472 -22.86 9.56 1.82
N SER A 473 -23.30 8.31 1.72
CA SER A 473 -22.78 7.20 2.52
C SER A 473 -22.37 6.02 1.67
N ALA A 474 -21.22 5.43 2.00
CA ALA A 474 -20.72 4.19 1.42
C ALA A 474 -20.44 3.19 2.54
N LYS A 475 -20.93 1.97 2.39
CA LYS A 475 -20.73 0.89 3.35
C LYS A 475 -20.30 -0.38 2.64
N ASN A 476 -19.14 -0.91 3.02
CA ASN A 476 -18.60 -2.12 2.41
C ASN A 476 -18.30 -3.16 3.48
N HIS A 477 -18.58 -4.42 3.18
CA HIS A 477 -18.23 -5.57 4.01
C HIS A 477 -17.50 -6.60 3.16
N ASP A 478 -16.41 -7.15 3.70
CA ASP A 478 -15.62 -8.22 3.08
C ASP A 478 -15.43 -9.34 4.11
N ILE A 479 -15.86 -10.56 3.79
CA ILE A 479 -15.67 -11.74 4.61
C ILE A 479 -14.79 -12.70 3.83
N LEU A 480 -13.67 -13.13 4.44
CA LEU A 480 -12.75 -14.10 3.89
C LEU A 480 -12.65 -15.31 4.84
N ILE A 481 -12.89 -16.49 4.31
CA ILE A 481 -12.69 -17.76 5.02
C ILE A 481 -11.66 -18.56 4.26
N GLU A 482 -10.59 -18.96 4.93
CA GLU A 482 -9.49 -19.68 4.33
C GLU A 482 -9.17 -20.92 5.15
N GLN A 483 -9.14 -22.06 4.50
CA GLN A 483 -8.69 -23.30 5.08
C GLN A 483 -7.49 -23.81 4.32
N THR A 484 -6.37 -24.01 5.03
CA THR A 484 -5.11 -24.43 4.42
C THR A 484 -4.52 -25.63 5.13
N TYR A 485 -3.87 -26.48 4.34
CA TYR A 485 -3.17 -27.67 4.77
C TYR A 485 -1.75 -27.61 4.23
N ASN A 486 -0.77 -27.61 5.11
CA ASN A 486 0.64 -27.53 4.76
C ASN A 486 1.36 -28.78 5.21
N PHE A 487 2.11 -29.40 4.30
CA PHE A 487 2.97 -30.55 4.57
C PHE A 487 4.41 -30.16 4.29
N LYS A 488 5.30 -30.31 5.28
CA LYS A 488 6.73 -30.03 5.17
C LYS A 488 7.55 -31.18 5.69
N HIS A 489 8.43 -31.71 4.83
CA HIS A 489 9.32 -32.80 5.21
C HIS A 489 10.64 -32.75 4.46
N LYS A 490 11.74 -33.00 5.20
CA LYS A 490 13.09 -33.14 4.66
C LYS A 490 13.57 -34.57 4.81
N PHE A 491 13.86 -35.23 3.69
CA PHE A 491 14.39 -36.58 3.63
C PHE A 491 15.70 -36.60 2.86
N GLY A 492 16.81 -36.76 3.60
CA GLY A 492 18.14 -36.67 3.04
C GLY A 492 18.43 -35.31 2.43
N LYS A 493 18.68 -35.26 1.12
CA LYS A 493 18.96 -34.03 0.35
C LYS A 493 17.70 -33.40 -0.25
N HIS A 494 16.54 -34.02 -0.08
CA HIS A 494 15.27 -33.57 -0.62
C HIS A 494 14.49 -32.81 0.46
N ASP A 495 14.07 -31.58 0.17
CA ASP A 495 13.16 -30.78 1.00
C ASP A 495 11.89 -30.50 0.20
N VAL A 496 10.75 -30.92 0.74
CA VAL A 496 9.44 -30.78 0.11
C VAL A 496 8.53 -29.99 1.03
N ASN A 497 7.89 -28.96 0.48
CA ASN A 497 6.82 -28.24 1.15
C ASN A 497 5.63 -28.18 0.19
N ALA A 498 4.53 -28.85 0.56
CA ALA A 498 3.30 -28.89 -0.21
C ALA A 498 2.17 -28.19 0.55
N LEU A 499 1.48 -27.28 -0.10
CA LEU A 499 0.33 -26.55 0.43
C LEU A 499 -0.90 -26.86 -0.44
N PHE A 500 -2.02 -27.12 0.22
CA PHE A 500 -3.36 -27.14 -0.38
C PHE A 500 -4.24 -26.18 0.39
N GLY A 501 -5.17 -25.48 -0.31
CA GLY A 501 -6.08 -24.54 0.34
C GLY A 501 -7.39 -24.39 -0.41
N ILE A 502 -8.40 -23.99 0.36
CA ILE A 502 -9.73 -23.59 -0.11
C ILE A 502 -9.97 -22.20 0.48
N THR A 503 -10.39 -21.25 -0.37
CA THR A 503 -10.73 -19.90 0.09
C THR A 503 -12.11 -19.52 -0.42
N TYR A 504 -12.87 -18.85 0.43
CA TYR A 504 -14.16 -18.25 0.11
C TYR A 504 -14.13 -16.78 0.52
N ASN A 505 -14.42 -15.90 -0.43
CA ASN A 505 -14.50 -14.47 -0.18
C ASN A 505 -15.85 -13.95 -0.65
N LYS A 506 -16.56 -13.21 0.21
CA LYS A 506 -17.81 -12.54 -0.10
C LYS A 506 -17.66 -11.06 0.18
N PHE A 507 -17.92 -10.25 -0.84
CA PHE A 507 -17.87 -8.79 -0.77
C PHE A 507 -19.26 -8.22 -1.00
N HIS A 508 -19.61 -7.21 -0.20
CA HIS A 508 -20.87 -6.47 -0.27
C HIS A 508 -20.57 -4.97 -0.22
N GLU A 509 -21.25 -4.21 -1.06
CA GLU A 509 -21.13 -2.75 -1.15
C GLU A 509 -22.53 -2.13 -1.22
N GLU A 510 -22.74 -1.07 -0.45
CA GLU A 510 -23.96 -0.27 -0.47
C GLU A 510 -23.59 1.21 -0.48
N LYS A 511 -24.20 1.99 -1.39
CA LYS A 511 -24.05 3.44 -1.45
C LYS A 511 -25.42 4.08 -1.42
N ARG A 512 -25.54 5.18 -0.70
CA ARG A 512 -26.75 6.01 -0.63
C ARG A 512 -26.33 7.47 -0.66
N TRP A 513 -27.12 8.28 -1.35
CA TRP A 513 -26.91 9.72 -1.37
C TRP A 513 -28.25 10.44 -1.34
N ILE A 514 -28.24 11.62 -0.72
CA ILE A 514 -29.37 12.53 -0.60
C ILE A 514 -28.84 13.93 -0.81
N THR A 515 -29.51 14.71 -1.66
CA THR A 515 -29.29 16.15 -1.79
C THR A 515 -30.62 16.87 -1.60
N LYS A 516 -30.61 17.90 -0.77
CA LYS A 516 -31.79 18.71 -0.50
C LYS A 516 -31.49 20.19 -0.62
N LEU A 517 -32.33 20.92 -1.35
CA LEU A 517 -32.15 22.32 -1.64
C LEU A 517 -32.68 23.20 -0.51
N ASP A 518 -32.26 24.47 -0.51
CA ASP A 518 -32.75 25.56 0.33
C ASP A 518 -32.72 25.27 1.83
N PRO A 519 -31.49 24.98 2.38
CA PRO A 519 -31.33 24.89 3.82
C PRO A 519 -31.68 26.23 4.50
N LEU A 520 -32.38 26.17 5.64
CA LEU A 520 -32.73 27.35 6.43
C LEU A 520 -31.45 28.01 6.99
N MET A 521 -31.52 29.31 7.17
CA MET A 521 -30.49 30.11 7.80
C MET A 521 -30.99 30.76 9.10
N ILE A 522 -30.11 30.80 10.10
CA ILE A 522 -30.30 31.58 11.34
C ILE A 522 -29.16 32.60 11.39
N GLY A 523 -29.50 33.88 11.13
CA GLY A 523 -28.47 34.89 10.87
C GLY A 523 -27.68 34.52 9.61
N ASP A 524 -26.34 34.48 9.73
CA ASP A 524 -25.45 34.17 8.63
C ASP A 524 -25.04 32.66 8.55
N LYS A 525 -25.68 31.80 9.36
CA LYS A 525 -25.34 30.38 9.46
C LYS A 525 -26.42 29.49 8.86
N TYR A 526 -26.02 28.62 7.95
CA TYR A 526 -26.90 27.55 7.44
C TYR A 526 -27.08 26.47 8.50
N ILE A 527 -28.33 26.00 8.65
CA ILE A 527 -28.63 24.80 9.42
C ILE A 527 -28.32 23.59 8.56
N THR A 528 -27.43 22.69 9.05
CA THR A 528 -26.95 21.54 8.29
C THR A 528 -27.78 20.27 8.48
N SER A 529 -28.94 20.34 9.16
CA SER A 529 -29.86 19.22 9.24
C SER A 529 -30.71 19.14 7.96
N LEU A 530 -30.84 17.93 7.40
CA LEU A 530 -31.61 17.72 6.15
C LEU A 530 -33.09 18.09 6.30
N ASP A 531 -33.66 17.90 7.47
CA ASP A 531 -35.10 18.28 7.73
C ASP A 531 -35.30 19.79 7.79
N ALA A 532 -34.26 20.56 8.08
CA ALA A 532 -34.34 22.02 8.05
C ALA A 532 -34.27 22.62 6.63
N ALA A 533 -33.97 21.83 5.60
CA ALA A 533 -34.02 22.30 4.21
C ALA A 533 -35.43 22.18 3.65
N THR A 534 -35.90 23.19 2.90
CA THR A 534 -37.28 23.32 2.44
C THR A 534 -37.51 23.02 0.97
N GLY A 535 -36.41 23.01 0.17
CA GLY A 535 -36.49 22.80 -1.28
C GLY A 535 -36.56 21.32 -1.69
N ASN A 536 -36.46 21.10 -2.99
CA ASN A 536 -36.54 19.77 -3.59
C ASN A 536 -35.51 18.80 -3.05
N THR A 537 -35.92 17.53 -2.89
CA THR A 537 -35.02 16.44 -2.49
C THR A 537 -34.77 15.53 -3.67
N THR A 538 -33.46 15.23 -3.92
CA THR A 538 -33.04 14.15 -4.80
C THR A 538 -32.29 13.11 -3.98
N ALA A 539 -32.57 11.84 -4.22
CA ALA A 539 -31.91 10.74 -3.51
C ALA A 539 -31.73 9.55 -4.43
N GLY A 540 -30.72 8.76 -4.12
CA GLY A 540 -30.45 7.53 -4.86
C GLY A 540 -29.53 6.61 -4.08
N GLY A 541 -29.22 5.49 -4.68
CA GLY A 541 -28.29 4.52 -4.09
C GLY A 541 -27.98 3.41 -5.06
N SER A 542 -26.96 2.64 -4.72
CA SER A 542 -26.55 1.44 -5.43
C SER A 542 -26.18 0.33 -4.46
N TYR A 543 -26.32 -0.87 -4.92
CA TYR A 543 -26.01 -2.10 -4.20
C TYR A 543 -25.15 -2.99 -5.07
N GLY A 544 -24.15 -3.61 -4.51
CA GLY A 544 -23.27 -4.55 -5.19
C GLY A 544 -22.88 -5.73 -4.29
N GLU A 545 -22.86 -6.93 -4.87
CA GLU A 545 -22.42 -8.13 -4.18
C GLU A 545 -21.60 -9.01 -5.10
N SER A 546 -20.50 -9.57 -4.60
CA SER A 546 -19.73 -10.56 -5.33
C SER A 546 -19.18 -11.65 -4.43
N ALA A 547 -19.03 -12.84 -4.98
CA ALA A 547 -18.43 -13.97 -4.30
C ALA A 547 -17.31 -14.58 -5.18
N LEU A 548 -16.24 -15.02 -4.51
CA LEU A 548 -15.11 -15.72 -5.11
C LEU A 548 -14.83 -16.98 -4.29
N ILE A 549 -14.81 -18.13 -4.95
CA ILE A 549 -14.37 -19.39 -4.36
C ILE A 549 -13.13 -19.88 -5.09
N SER A 550 -12.15 -20.41 -4.35
CA SER A 550 -10.89 -20.82 -4.96
C SER A 550 -10.33 -22.10 -4.35
N TYR A 551 -9.76 -22.93 -5.19
CA TYR A 551 -8.97 -24.09 -4.84
C TYR A 551 -7.53 -23.81 -5.25
N LEU A 552 -6.58 -23.99 -4.35
CA LEU A 552 -5.18 -23.68 -4.60
C LEU A 552 -4.27 -24.80 -4.13
N GLY A 553 -3.17 -25.00 -4.85
CA GLY A 553 -2.11 -25.94 -4.47
C GLY A 553 -0.75 -25.37 -4.86
N ARG A 554 0.25 -25.56 -4.00
CA ARG A 554 1.64 -25.18 -4.25
C ARG A 554 2.57 -26.27 -3.73
N ILE A 555 3.57 -26.61 -4.54
CA ILE A 555 4.64 -27.50 -4.17
C ILE A 555 5.96 -26.76 -4.36
N ASN A 556 6.73 -26.66 -3.28
CA ASN A 556 8.11 -26.19 -3.29
C ASN A 556 8.99 -27.42 -3.08
N TYR A 557 10.00 -27.56 -3.92
CA TYR A 557 10.96 -28.64 -3.87
C TYR A 557 12.38 -28.08 -3.92
N SER A 558 13.24 -28.55 -3.03
CA SER A 558 14.67 -28.26 -3.04
C SER A 558 15.49 -29.54 -2.99
N TYR A 559 16.47 -29.66 -3.85
CA TYR A 559 17.44 -30.76 -3.83
C TYR A 559 18.82 -30.24 -3.45
N ALA A 560 19.34 -30.77 -2.33
CA ALA A 560 20.65 -30.42 -1.77
C ALA A 560 20.87 -28.93 -1.55
N ASP A 561 19.81 -28.15 -1.33
CA ASP A 561 19.80 -26.67 -1.26
C ASP A 561 20.40 -25.95 -2.50
N LYS A 562 20.47 -26.64 -3.66
CA LYS A 562 21.06 -26.16 -4.92
C LYS A 562 20.03 -25.97 -6.02
N TYR A 563 19.21 -26.98 -6.25
CA TYR A 563 18.18 -26.97 -7.30
C TYR A 563 16.84 -26.74 -6.65
N LEU A 564 16.19 -25.66 -7.03
CA LEU A 564 14.93 -25.21 -6.45
C LEU A 564 13.87 -25.24 -7.52
N ALA A 565 12.69 -25.77 -7.19
CA ALA A 565 11.52 -25.75 -8.08
C ALA A 565 10.26 -25.40 -7.29
N GLN A 566 9.38 -24.63 -7.89
CA GLN A 566 8.05 -24.33 -7.35
C GLN A 566 7.01 -24.48 -8.45
N VAL A 567 5.91 -25.13 -8.12
CA VAL A 567 4.71 -25.21 -8.98
C VAL A 567 3.53 -24.75 -8.15
N THR A 568 2.76 -23.82 -8.69
CA THR A 568 1.51 -23.33 -8.09
C THR A 568 0.39 -23.50 -9.10
N ALA A 569 -0.69 -24.13 -8.70
CA ALA A 569 -1.91 -24.29 -9.48
C ALA A 569 -3.09 -23.71 -8.69
N ARG A 570 -3.97 -22.97 -9.36
CA ARG A 570 -5.15 -22.38 -8.75
C ARG A 570 -6.33 -22.41 -9.70
N ARG A 571 -7.52 -22.65 -9.13
CA ARG A 571 -8.79 -22.58 -9.82
C ARG A 571 -9.72 -21.65 -9.07
N ASP A 572 -10.13 -20.54 -9.71
CA ASP A 572 -10.98 -19.50 -9.16
C ASP A 572 -12.34 -19.48 -9.86
N GLY A 573 -13.40 -19.34 -9.07
CA GLY A 573 -14.77 -19.18 -9.56
C GLY A 573 -15.37 -17.88 -9.03
N THR A 574 -15.74 -16.94 -9.92
CA THR A 574 -16.30 -15.63 -9.56
C THR A 574 -17.77 -15.49 -9.96
N SER A 575 -18.55 -14.79 -9.14
CA SER A 575 -19.94 -14.45 -9.47
C SER A 575 -20.06 -13.30 -10.48
N ARG A 576 -18.98 -12.58 -10.79
CA ARG A 576 -18.96 -11.44 -11.72
C ARG A 576 -18.99 -11.84 -13.20
N LEU A 577 -18.77 -13.13 -13.50
CA LEU A 577 -18.79 -13.65 -14.87
C LEU A 577 -19.99 -14.58 -15.11
N PRO A 578 -20.40 -14.77 -16.37
CA PRO A 578 -21.49 -15.66 -16.74
C PRO A 578 -21.27 -17.09 -16.25
N LYS A 579 -22.36 -17.84 -16.03
CA LYS A 579 -22.33 -19.18 -15.41
C LYS A 579 -21.34 -20.15 -16.08
N ASN A 580 -21.21 -20.09 -17.40
CA ASN A 580 -20.35 -21.01 -18.16
C ASN A 580 -18.87 -20.66 -18.02
N ASP A 581 -18.53 -19.39 -17.79
CA ASP A 581 -17.17 -18.85 -17.82
C ASP A 581 -16.69 -18.37 -16.44
N ARG A 582 -17.43 -18.72 -15.38
CA ARG A 582 -17.09 -18.36 -13.99
C ARG A 582 -15.73 -18.89 -13.53
N TRP A 583 -15.29 -20.03 -14.07
CA TRP A 583 -14.11 -20.72 -13.60
C TRP A 583 -12.88 -20.44 -14.45
N GLY A 584 -11.83 -19.90 -13.82
CA GLY A 584 -10.50 -19.71 -14.40
C GLY A 584 -9.48 -20.67 -13.78
N ASN A 585 -8.57 -21.22 -14.60
CA ASN A 585 -7.45 -22.03 -14.15
C ASN A 585 -6.14 -21.28 -14.39
N PHE A 586 -5.30 -21.21 -13.36
CA PHE A 586 -4.05 -20.46 -13.38
C PHE A 586 -2.91 -21.33 -12.90
N LEU A 587 -1.81 -21.36 -13.66
CA LEU A 587 -0.65 -22.18 -13.39
C LEU A 587 0.60 -21.30 -13.38
N SER A 588 1.51 -21.56 -12.46
CA SER A 588 2.84 -20.96 -12.46
C SER A 588 3.92 -21.96 -12.07
N VAL A 589 5.09 -21.79 -12.70
CA VAL A 589 6.28 -22.63 -12.46
C VAL A 589 7.47 -21.69 -12.25
N SER A 590 8.31 -22.01 -11.27
CA SER A 590 9.58 -21.33 -11.01
C SER A 590 10.68 -22.34 -10.81
N LEU A 591 11.85 -22.01 -11.33
CA LEU A 591 13.08 -22.79 -11.21
C LEU A 591 14.19 -21.89 -10.68
N GLY A 592 15.05 -22.46 -9.87
CA GLY A 592 16.24 -21.80 -9.35
C GLY A 592 17.45 -22.73 -9.28
N TRP A 593 18.60 -22.18 -9.57
CA TRP A 593 19.86 -22.87 -9.44
C TRP A 593 20.83 -22.02 -8.64
N ARG A 594 21.23 -22.53 -7.47
CA ARG A 594 22.25 -21.93 -6.63
C ARG A 594 23.62 -22.42 -7.06
N ILE A 595 24.29 -21.63 -7.88
CA ILE A 595 25.58 -21.94 -8.49
C ILE A 595 26.66 -21.99 -7.41
N SER A 596 26.60 -21.10 -6.42
CA SER A 596 27.54 -21.04 -5.29
C SER A 596 27.58 -22.35 -4.49
N GLY A 597 26.53 -23.15 -4.51
CA GLY A 597 26.48 -24.47 -3.87
C GLY A 597 27.20 -25.57 -4.65
N GLU A 598 27.66 -25.34 -5.88
CA GLU A 598 28.30 -26.35 -6.72
C GLU A 598 29.75 -26.56 -6.39
N LYS A 599 30.26 -27.80 -6.54
CA LYS A 599 31.64 -28.14 -6.25
C LYS A 599 32.64 -27.46 -7.16
N PHE A 600 32.23 -27.09 -8.38
CA PHE A 600 33.10 -26.38 -9.34
C PHE A 600 33.18 -24.88 -9.07
N PHE A 601 32.27 -24.32 -8.24
CA PHE A 601 32.27 -22.91 -7.95
C PHE A 601 33.15 -22.65 -6.72
N ASN A 602 34.32 -22.13 -6.94
CA ASN A 602 35.27 -21.78 -5.87
C ASN A 602 35.75 -20.33 -6.06
N VAL A 603 34.87 -19.39 -5.70
CA VAL A 603 35.13 -17.95 -5.78
C VAL A 603 34.97 -17.37 -4.36
N PRO A 604 36.10 -17.16 -3.62
CA PRO A 604 36.04 -16.88 -2.17
C PRO A 604 35.30 -15.59 -1.77
N TRP A 605 35.21 -14.62 -2.68
CA TRP A 605 34.52 -13.35 -2.39
C TRP A 605 33.03 -13.37 -2.70
N ILE A 606 32.49 -14.42 -3.29
CA ILE A 606 31.06 -14.62 -3.56
C ILE A 606 30.48 -15.56 -2.51
N ASP A 607 29.55 -15.05 -1.70
CA ASP A 607 28.90 -15.80 -0.62
C ASP A 607 27.72 -16.62 -1.14
N ASP A 608 26.89 -16.03 -2.02
CA ASP A 608 25.78 -16.72 -2.69
C ASP A 608 25.58 -16.17 -4.11
N LEU A 609 25.36 -17.08 -5.06
CA LEU A 609 25.00 -16.77 -6.44
C LEU A 609 23.89 -17.72 -6.88
N LYS A 610 22.72 -17.15 -7.17
CA LYS A 610 21.52 -17.89 -7.61
C LYS A 610 20.97 -17.29 -8.89
N ILE A 611 20.67 -18.14 -9.87
CA ILE A 611 19.90 -17.81 -11.07
C ILE A 611 18.48 -18.33 -10.88
N ARG A 612 17.49 -17.55 -11.30
CA ARG A 612 16.09 -17.90 -11.21
C ARG A 612 15.35 -17.56 -12.49
N ALA A 613 14.37 -18.40 -12.82
CA ALA A 613 13.45 -18.17 -13.94
C ALA A 613 12.05 -18.58 -13.50
N ASN A 614 11.05 -17.79 -13.91
CA ASN A 614 9.67 -18.11 -13.63
C ASN A 614 8.75 -17.75 -14.81
N TYR A 615 7.68 -18.52 -14.91
CA TYR A 615 6.63 -18.35 -15.90
C TYR A 615 5.29 -18.65 -15.24
N GLY A 616 4.29 -17.79 -15.47
CA GLY A 616 2.99 -18.04 -14.87
C GLY A 616 1.88 -17.21 -15.51
N THR A 617 0.65 -17.64 -15.22
CA THR A 617 -0.57 -16.98 -15.64
C THR A 617 -1.41 -16.60 -14.45
N LEU A 618 -2.04 -15.42 -14.53
CA LEU A 618 -3.00 -14.90 -13.57
C LEU A 618 -4.26 -14.45 -14.30
N GLY A 619 -5.40 -14.49 -13.63
CA GLY A 619 -6.65 -13.94 -14.13
C GLY A 619 -6.97 -12.61 -13.50
N ASN A 620 -7.81 -11.82 -14.15
CA ASN A 620 -8.46 -10.65 -13.57
C ASN A 620 -9.95 -10.70 -13.95
N SER A 621 -10.82 -10.43 -12.99
CA SER A 621 -12.27 -10.33 -13.15
C SER A 621 -12.82 -9.01 -12.61
N SER A 622 -11.99 -7.95 -12.61
CA SER A 622 -12.37 -6.62 -12.13
C SER A 622 -13.30 -5.94 -13.14
N ILE A 623 -14.57 -6.32 -13.09
CA ILE A 623 -15.68 -5.77 -13.86
C ILE A 623 -16.85 -5.52 -12.89
N GLY A 624 -17.85 -4.77 -13.28
CA GLY A 624 -19.03 -4.52 -12.47
C GLY A 624 -19.76 -5.81 -12.03
N TYR A 625 -20.60 -5.71 -11.01
CA TYR A 625 -21.22 -6.91 -10.39
C TYR A 625 -22.16 -7.65 -11.34
N TRP A 626 -22.80 -6.92 -12.26
CA TRP A 626 -23.88 -7.40 -13.13
C TRP A 626 -23.63 -7.13 -14.62
N ASP A 627 -22.40 -6.77 -15.01
CA ASP A 627 -22.08 -6.31 -16.36
C ASP A 627 -22.34 -7.34 -17.47
N TYR A 628 -22.45 -8.60 -17.13
CA TYR A 628 -22.85 -9.65 -18.06
C TYR A 628 -24.38 -9.76 -18.26
N GLN A 629 -25.18 -9.02 -17.45
CA GLN A 629 -26.64 -9.04 -17.51
C GLN A 629 -27.18 -7.74 -18.10
N SER A 630 -28.36 -7.84 -18.72
CA SER A 630 -29.12 -6.67 -19.12
C SER A 630 -29.76 -6.00 -17.89
N THR A 631 -29.66 -4.69 -17.83
CA THR A 631 -30.32 -3.87 -16.83
C THR A 631 -31.38 -2.99 -17.47
N ILE A 632 -32.39 -2.60 -16.71
CA ILE A 632 -33.51 -1.78 -17.18
C ILE A 632 -33.38 -0.39 -16.55
N ASN A 633 -33.42 0.65 -17.39
CA ASN A 633 -33.58 2.02 -16.95
C ASN A 633 -35.07 2.36 -16.88
N THR A 634 -35.52 2.84 -15.73
CA THR A 634 -36.92 3.26 -15.48
C THR A 634 -37.08 4.77 -15.48
N ALA A 635 -36.07 5.54 -15.91
CA ALA A 635 -36.09 6.99 -15.97
C ALA A 635 -36.57 7.64 -17.28
N PRO A 636 -36.61 6.94 -18.43
CA PRO A 636 -37.11 7.55 -19.66
C PRO A 636 -38.51 8.12 -19.48
N ARG A 637 -38.74 9.31 -20.03
CA ARG A 637 -40.02 10.01 -19.94
C ARG A 637 -40.50 10.33 -21.35
N ALA A 638 -41.80 10.20 -21.59
CA ALA A 638 -42.45 10.62 -22.81
C ALA A 638 -43.69 11.44 -22.48
N VAL A 639 -44.00 12.42 -23.31
CA VAL A 639 -45.17 13.26 -23.17
C VAL A 639 -46.26 12.73 -24.09
N PHE A 640 -47.42 12.43 -23.55
CA PHE A 640 -48.58 11.93 -24.30
C PHE A 640 -49.86 12.69 -23.92
N GLY A 641 -50.74 12.77 -24.90
CA GLY A 641 -52.13 13.27 -24.70
C GLY A 641 -52.30 14.77 -24.81
N SER A 642 -53.58 15.19 -24.72
CA SER A 642 -53.99 16.56 -24.61
C SER A 642 -55.05 16.65 -23.50
N PRO A 643 -54.74 17.23 -22.30
CA PRO A 643 -53.50 17.90 -21.95
C PRO A 643 -52.30 16.96 -21.87
N GLU A 644 -51.09 17.50 -22.07
CA GLU A 644 -49.82 16.78 -22.03
C GLU A 644 -49.59 16.13 -20.66
N ASN A 645 -49.37 14.84 -20.65
CA ASN A 645 -49.02 14.06 -19.47
C ASN A 645 -47.61 13.42 -19.66
N ILE A 646 -46.80 13.55 -18.65
CA ILE A 646 -45.47 12.89 -18.61
C ILE A 646 -45.68 11.46 -18.11
N LEU A 647 -45.41 10.49 -18.97
CA LEU A 647 -45.39 9.08 -18.61
C LEU A 647 -43.99 8.59 -18.44
N ILE A 648 -43.78 7.77 -17.40
CA ILE A 648 -42.51 7.10 -17.16
C ILE A 648 -42.47 5.80 -17.96
N GLY A 649 -41.44 5.63 -18.81
CA GLY A 649 -41.20 4.44 -19.60
C GLY A 649 -40.11 3.56 -18.99
N MET A 650 -39.83 2.46 -19.66
CA MET A 650 -38.72 1.56 -19.35
C MET A 650 -37.95 1.26 -20.63
N THR A 651 -36.62 1.29 -20.55
CA THR A 651 -35.73 0.87 -21.65
C THR A 651 -34.59 0.03 -21.12
N GLN A 652 -33.99 -0.75 -21.99
CA GLN A 652 -32.79 -1.49 -21.67
C GLN A 652 -31.62 -0.49 -21.49
N SER A 653 -30.97 -0.52 -20.32
CA SER A 653 -29.86 0.39 -20.01
C SER A 653 -28.49 -0.17 -20.38
N GLN A 654 -28.38 -1.50 -20.56
CA GLN A 654 -27.13 -2.16 -20.91
C GLN A 654 -27.40 -3.42 -21.73
N LEU A 655 -26.60 -3.66 -22.77
CA LEU A 655 -26.66 -4.89 -23.57
C LEU A 655 -26.08 -6.06 -22.78
N THR A 656 -26.72 -7.21 -22.87
CA THR A 656 -26.23 -8.47 -22.31
C THR A 656 -24.98 -8.94 -23.04
N ASN A 657 -23.97 -9.38 -22.30
CA ASN A 657 -22.85 -10.11 -22.87
C ASN A 657 -22.57 -11.39 -22.06
N ASN A 658 -23.05 -12.52 -22.59
CA ASN A 658 -22.89 -13.84 -21.97
C ASN A 658 -21.55 -14.51 -22.30
N ASP A 659 -20.71 -13.88 -23.13
CA ASP A 659 -19.42 -14.42 -23.58
C ASP A 659 -18.23 -13.75 -22.83
N LEU A 660 -18.53 -13.05 -21.72
CA LEU A 660 -17.50 -12.46 -20.89
C LEU A 660 -16.66 -13.55 -20.19
N VAL A 661 -15.36 -13.48 -20.42
CA VAL A 661 -14.36 -14.40 -19.86
C VAL A 661 -13.35 -13.66 -18.99
N TRP A 662 -12.51 -14.40 -18.31
CA TRP A 662 -11.40 -13.88 -17.54
C TRP A 662 -10.39 -13.13 -18.41
N GLU A 663 -10.00 -11.91 -17.99
CA GLU A 663 -8.77 -11.28 -18.48
C GLU A 663 -7.58 -12.11 -18.02
N LYS A 664 -6.61 -12.39 -18.90
CA LYS A 664 -5.44 -13.24 -18.65
C LYS A 664 -4.16 -12.46 -18.75
N LYS A 665 -3.38 -12.47 -17.67
CA LYS A 665 -2.03 -11.90 -17.63
C LYS A 665 -1.01 -13.02 -17.54
N THR A 666 -0.09 -13.07 -18.50
CA THR A 666 1.03 -14.01 -18.54
C THR A 666 2.31 -13.25 -18.24
N THR A 667 3.14 -13.77 -17.35
CA THR A 667 4.45 -13.19 -17.04
C THR A 667 5.56 -14.21 -17.22
N ALA A 668 6.71 -13.75 -17.70
CA ALA A 668 7.96 -14.50 -17.77
C ALA A 668 9.09 -13.64 -17.22
N ASN A 669 9.89 -14.18 -16.32
CA ASN A 669 10.98 -13.45 -15.69
C ASN A 669 12.23 -14.32 -15.63
N VAL A 670 13.40 -13.67 -15.78
CA VAL A 670 14.71 -14.27 -15.56
C VAL A 670 15.53 -13.29 -14.73
N GLY A 671 16.14 -13.77 -13.68
CA GLY A 671 16.92 -12.94 -12.78
C GLY A 671 18.06 -13.70 -12.10
N PHE A 672 18.94 -12.95 -11.47
CA PHE A 672 19.96 -13.49 -10.62
C PHE A 672 20.09 -12.70 -9.31
N ASP A 673 20.46 -13.38 -8.27
CA ASP A 673 20.73 -12.81 -6.94
C ASP A 673 22.18 -13.13 -6.58
N LEU A 674 22.94 -12.11 -6.20
CA LEU A 674 24.36 -12.20 -5.81
C LEU A 674 24.55 -11.61 -4.43
N MET A 675 25.24 -12.34 -3.56
CA MET A 675 25.76 -11.85 -2.29
C MET A 675 27.28 -12.03 -2.31
N ALA A 676 28.01 -11.02 -1.85
CA ALA A 676 29.48 -11.03 -1.90
C ALA A 676 30.09 -10.25 -0.73
N PHE A 677 31.40 -10.46 -0.50
CA PHE A 677 32.23 -9.78 0.49
C PHE A 677 31.71 -9.97 1.93
N ASN A 678 31.44 -11.22 2.33
CA ASN A 678 30.87 -11.57 3.64
C ASN A 678 29.48 -10.91 3.84
N ASN A 679 28.60 -11.01 2.83
CA ASN A 679 27.25 -10.46 2.77
C ASN A 679 27.15 -8.92 2.83
N ARG A 680 28.27 -8.20 2.68
CA ARG A 680 28.28 -6.73 2.64
C ARG A 680 27.66 -6.18 1.36
N PHE A 681 27.94 -6.83 0.22
CA PHE A 681 27.39 -6.47 -1.09
C PHE A 681 26.24 -7.37 -1.48
N ARG A 682 25.15 -6.77 -1.97
CA ARG A 682 23.99 -7.46 -2.53
C ARG A 682 23.60 -6.86 -3.86
N LEU A 683 23.29 -7.73 -4.80
CA LEU A 683 22.77 -7.35 -6.11
C LEU A 683 21.67 -8.33 -6.50
N SER A 684 20.48 -7.81 -6.77
CA SER A 684 19.40 -8.56 -7.43
C SER A 684 19.10 -7.86 -8.75
N ALA A 685 19.14 -8.58 -9.85
CA ALA A 685 18.81 -8.05 -11.16
C ALA A 685 17.85 -8.99 -11.88
N GLU A 686 16.87 -8.42 -12.58
CA GLU A 686 15.82 -9.17 -13.23
C GLU A 686 15.35 -8.49 -14.51
N TYR A 687 15.11 -9.29 -15.55
CA TYR A 687 14.36 -8.90 -16.73
C TYR A 687 13.01 -9.57 -16.71
N PHE A 688 11.95 -8.79 -17.00
CA PHE A 688 10.58 -9.31 -17.05
C PHE A 688 9.89 -8.96 -18.35
N TYR A 689 8.97 -9.84 -18.74
CA TYR A 689 8.02 -9.67 -19.82
C TYR A 689 6.63 -10.05 -19.32
N SER A 690 5.64 -9.22 -19.55
CA SER A 690 4.25 -9.43 -19.16
C SER A 690 3.32 -9.08 -20.31
N LYS A 691 2.34 -9.93 -20.59
CA LYS A 691 1.32 -9.72 -21.61
C LYS A 691 -0.07 -9.96 -21.03
N SER A 692 -0.93 -8.94 -21.10
CA SER A 692 -2.35 -9.05 -20.80
C SER A 692 -3.14 -9.24 -22.10
N LYS A 693 -4.09 -10.17 -22.10
CA LYS A 693 -4.99 -10.48 -23.19
C LYS A 693 -6.42 -10.54 -22.70
N ASP A 694 -7.36 -10.45 -23.61
CA ASP A 694 -8.79 -10.51 -23.32
C ASP A 694 -9.18 -9.44 -22.29
N LEU A 695 -8.64 -8.21 -22.47
CA LEU A 695 -8.86 -7.09 -21.54
C LEU A 695 -10.35 -6.79 -21.42
N LEU A 696 -10.81 -6.61 -20.18
CA LEU A 696 -12.16 -6.20 -19.90
C LEU A 696 -12.31 -4.70 -20.16
N VAL A 697 -13.17 -4.33 -21.10
CA VAL A 697 -13.39 -2.95 -21.53
C VAL A 697 -14.86 -2.68 -21.77
N TYR A 698 -15.25 -1.40 -21.69
CA TYR A 698 -16.57 -0.93 -22.07
C TYR A 698 -16.47 -0.30 -23.47
N LEU A 699 -17.08 -0.94 -24.47
CA LEU A 699 -17.03 -0.45 -25.86
C LEU A 699 -18.19 0.49 -26.17
N PRO A 700 -17.92 1.74 -26.59
CA PRO A 700 -18.97 2.62 -27.06
C PRO A 700 -19.71 1.99 -28.25
N ILE A 701 -21.03 2.03 -28.19
CA ILE A 701 -21.91 1.60 -29.27
C ILE A 701 -22.53 2.80 -29.97
N LEU A 702 -22.94 2.62 -31.22
CA LEU A 702 -23.60 3.68 -31.97
C LEU A 702 -24.93 4.05 -31.32
N MET A 703 -25.22 5.33 -31.17
CA MET A 703 -26.51 5.82 -30.64
C MET A 703 -27.70 5.33 -31.49
N SER A 704 -27.49 5.08 -32.78
CA SER A 704 -28.50 4.54 -33.65
C SER A 704 -28.97 3.11 -33.32
N SER A 705 -28.27 2.41 -32.40
CA SER A 705 -28.70 1.13 -31.87
C SER A 705 -29.92 1.21 -30.97
N GLY A 706 -30.30 2.44 -30.54
CA GLY A 706 -31.43 2.67 -29.65
C GLY A 706 -31.14 2.29 -28.16
N ASN A 707 -29.93 1.95 -27.85
CA ASN A 707 -29.52 1.64 -26.48
C ASN A 707 -29.13 2.93 -25.77
N GLU A 708 -29.92 3.37 -24.80
CA GLU A 708 -29.70 4.59 -24.00
C GLU A 708 -28.67 4.37 -22.90
N GLY A 709 -28.39 3.12 -22.55
CA GLY A 709 -27.46 2.75 -21.50
C GLY A 709 -26.02 2.72 -21.95
N GLY A 710 -25.12 2.60 -21.03
CA GLY A 710 -23.68 2.62 -21.27
C GLY A 710 -23.16 1.54 -22.23
N ALA A 711 -21.91 1.66 -22.59
CA ALA A 711 -21.16 0.69 -23.39
C ALA A 711 -21.20 -0.70 -22.76
N PRO A 712 -21.48 -1.78 -23.53
CA PRO A 712 -21.43 -3.13 -22.99
C PRO A 712 -19.99 -3.50 -22.59
N ALA A 713 -19.88 -4.30 -21.55
CA ALA A 713 -18.61 -4.89 -21.16
C ALA A 713 -18.24 -6.01 -22.14
N VAL A 714 -17.03 -6.01 -22.64
CA VAL A 714 -16.51 -7.03 -23.58
C VAL A 714 -15.07 -7.37 -23.24
N ASN A 715 -14.62 -8.55 -23.70
CA ASN A 715 -13.21 -8.90 -23.70
C ASN A 715 -12.59 -8.43 -25.02
N ALA A 716 -11.76 -7.39 -24.97
CA ALA A 716 -11.14 -6.82 -26.17
C ALA A 716 -9.77 -6.22 -25.85
N GLY A 717 -8.89 -6.30 -26.81
CA GLY A 717 -7.58 -5.69 -26.69
C GLY A 717 -6.53 -6.52 -25.95
N SER A 718 -5.31 -6.06 -26.07
CA SER A 718 -4.15 -6.63 -25.41
C SER A 718 -3.06 -5.58 -25.23
N LEU A 719 -2.25 -5.74 -24.18
CA LEU A 719 -1.11 -4.88 -23.90
C LEU A 719 0.09 -5.68 -23.36
N GLU A 720 1.28 -5.13 -23.50
CA GLU A 720 2.50 -5.69 -22.94
C GLU A 720 3.25 -4.69 -22.07
N ASN A 721 3.93 -5.22 -21.07
CA ASN A 721 4.92 -4.53 -20.26
C ASN A 721 6.22 -5.35 -20.26
N LYS A 722 7.35 -4.70 -20.49
CA LYS A 722 8.66 -5.32 -20.39
C LYS A 722 9.66 -4.35 -19.79
N GLY A 723 10.64 -4.88 -19.10
CA GLY A 723 11.62 -4.03 -18.45
C GLY A 723 12.66 -4.80 -17.67
N PHE A 724 13.54 -4.05 -17.06
CA PHE A 724 14.52 -4.57 -16.13
C PHE A 724 14.39 -3.86 -14.77
N GLU A 725 14.73 -4.59 -13.72
CA GLU A 725 14.80 -4.12 -12.34
C GLU A 725 16.14 -4.52 -11.76
N MET A 726 16.71 -3.65 -10.93
CA MET A 726 17.95 -3.89 -10.24
C MET A 726 17.90 -3.26 -8.84
N GLU A 727 18.31 -4.03 -7.85
CA GLU A 727 18.45 -3.60 -6.45
C GLU A 727 19.90 -3.86 -6.03
N ILE A 728 20.60 -2.81 -5.63
CA ILE A 728 21.98 -2.87 -5.17
C ILE A 728 21.98 -2.44 -3.70
N GLY A 729 22.66 -3.18 -2.85
CA GLY A 729 22.83 -2.85 -1.44
C GLY A 729 24.26 -3.05 -1.00
N TRP A 730 24.74 -2.16 -0.15
CA TRP A 730 25.99 -2.28 0.55
C TRP A 730 25.76 -1.99 2.03
N ASN A 731 26.17 -2.90 2.91
CA ASN A 731 26.11 -2.71 4.36
C ASN A 731 27.48 -3.05 4.91
N ASP A 732 28.05 -2.16 5.70
CA ASP A 732 29.34 -2.39 6.32
C ASP A 732 29.44 -1.68 7.66
N GLN A 733 30.38 -2.12 8.48
CA GLN A 733 30.69 -1.54 9.77
C GLN A 733 32.20 -1.37 9.91
N ILE A 734 32.64 -0.16 10.20
CA ILE A 734 34.02 0.17 10.47
C ILE A 734 34.12 0.59 11.94
N ARG A 735 34.58 -0.30 12.80
CA ARG A 735 34.55 -0.14 14.27
C ARG A 735 33.12 0.14 14.76
N ASP A 736 32.89 1.29 15.37
CA ASP A 736 31.59 1.69 15.92
C ASP A 736 30.68 2.38 14.86
N PHE A 737 31.20 2.63 13.66
CA PHE A 737 30.46 3.29 12.59
C PHE A 737 29.86 2.27 11.62
N ALA A 738 28.52 2.07 11.72
CA ALA A 738 27.76 1.25 10.80
C ALA A 738 27.14 2.13 9.71
N TYR A 739 27.25 1.72 8.45
CA TYR A 739 26.65 2.43 7.33
C TYR A 739 26.02 1.48 6.32
N SER A 740 24.98 1.96 5.67
CA SER A 740 24.33 1.23 4.58
C SER A 740 24.03 2.16 3.42
N ALA A 741 24.10 1.64 2.21
CA ALA A 741 23.69 2.31 0.99
C ALA A 741 22.85 1.36 0.14
N SER A 742 21.77 1.88 -0.42
CA SER A 742 20.93 1.11 -1.34
C SER A 742 20.55 1.93 -2.57
N LEU A 743 20.46 1.26 -3.71
CA LEU A 743 20.09 1.85 -4.99
C LEU A 743 19.08 0.93 -5.69
N ASN A 744 17.93 1.49 -6.05
CA ASN A 744 16.89 0.81 -6.81
C ASN A 744 16.76 1.44 -8.19
N ILE A 745 16.90 0.64 -9.23
CA ILE A 745 16.76 1.07 -10.62
C ILE A 745 15.70 0.23 -11.31
N SER A 746 14.80 0.86 -12.05
CA SER A 746 13.84 0.15 -12.90
C SER A 746 13.57 0.92 -14.17
N HIS A 747 13.46 0.18 -15.28
CA HIS A 747 12.99 0.72 -16.55
C HIS A 747 11.86 -0.15 -17.07
N ILE A 748 10.71 0.48 -17.34
CA ILE A 748 9.49 -0.22 -17.76
C ILE A 748 8.98 0.41 -19.04
N LYS A 749 8.76 -0.42 -20.07
CA LYS A 749 8.15 -0.02 -21.33
C LYS A 749 6.78 -0.68 -21.46
N ASN A 750 5.74 0.14 -21.51
CA ASN A 750 4.36 -0.28 -21.76
C ASN A 750 4.02 -0.10 -23.25
N LYS A 751 3.24 -1.00 -23.83
CA LYS A 751 2.78 -0.92 -25.21
C LYS A 751 1.40 -1.54 -25.37
N VAL A 752 0.49 -0.81 -25.99
CA VAL A 752 -0.82 -1.30 -26.43
C VAL A 752 -0.62 -2.10 -27.73
N LEU A 753 -1.06 -3.35 -27.75
CA LEU A 753 -0.92 -4.23 -28.91
C LEU A 753 -2.20 -4.27 -29.75
N ASP A 754 -3.35 -4.18 -29.09
CA ASP A 754 -4.66 -4.24 -29.71
C ASP A 754 -5.70 -3.56 -28.81
N LEU A 755 -6.71 -2.92 -29.38
CA LEU A 755 -7.83 -2.31 -28.65
C LEU A 755 -9.16 -3.02 -28.94
N GLY A 756 -9.15 -4.03 -29.82
CA GLY A 756 -10.31 -4.80 -30.22
C GLY A 756 -11.24 -4.08 -31.21
N TYR A 757 -12.00 -4.85 -31.96
CA TYR A 757 -13.05 -4.37 -32.86
C TYR A 757 -12.63 -3.26 -33.86
N GLY A 758 -11.35 -3.23 -34.25
CA GLY A 758 -10.81 -2.23 -35.17
C GLY A 758 -10.69 -0.82 -34.61
N GLN A 759 -10.84 -0.65 -33.31
CA GLN A 759 -10.62 0.64 -32.68
C GLN A 759 -9.13 0.97 -32.64
N THR A 760 -8.78 2.17 -33.07
CA THR A 760 -7.39 2.62 -33.12
C THR A 760 -7.04 3.60 -32.02
N VAL A 761 -8.04 4.27 -31.45
CA VAL A 761 -7.83 5.35 -30.47
C VAL A 761 -8.93 5.36 -29.41
N TYR A 762 -8.52 5.47 -28.17
CA TYR A 762 -9.39 5.81 -27.03
C TYR A 762 -8.95 7.17 -26.49
N ASN A 763 -9.85 8.16 -26.54
CA ASN A 763 -9.53 9.53 -26.17
C ASN A 763 -10.06 9.90 -24.79
N THR A 764 -9.22 10.55 -24.00
CA THR A 764 -9.64 11.49 -22.97
C THR A 764 -9.29 12.91 -23.44
N THR A 765 -9.70 13.93 -22.71
CA THR A 765 -9.47 15.35 -23.11
C THR A 765 -7.99 15.67 -23.40
N LEU A 766 -7.05 15.02 -22.68
CA LEU A 766 -5.62 15.31 -22.74
C LEU A 766 -4.75 14.09 -23.07
N ALA A 767 -5.32 12.89 -23.11
CA ALA A 767 -4.56 11.67 -23.35
C ALA A 767 -5.23 10.79 -24.41
N LYS A 768 -4.41 10.07 -25.15
CA LYS A 768 -4.83 9.09 -26.16
C LYS A 768 -4.24 7.73 -25.83
N THR A 769 -5.03 6.69 -26.04
CA THR A 769 -4.55 5.33 -26.07
C THR A 769 -4.55 4.86 -27.51
N VAL A 770 -3.37 4.57 -28.06
CA VAL A 770 -3.17 4.23 -29.48
C VAL A 770 -2.41 2.91 -29.58
N ILE A 771 -2.76 2.08 -30.57
CA ILE A 771 -2.03 0.84 -30.84
C ILE A 771 -0.57 1.15 -31.19
N GLY A 772 0.35 0.45 -30.59
CA GLY A 772 1.79 0.64 -30.76
C GLY A 772 2.44 1.57 -29.73
N GLU A 773 1.66 2.38 -29.00
CA GLU A 773 2.11 3.38 -28.05
C GLU A 773 1.80 2.96 -26.59
N PRO A 774 2.38 3.65 -25.60
CA PRO A 774 2.02 3.44 -24.20
C PRO A 774 0.56 3.77 -23.90
N LEU A 775 -0.01 3.07 -22.94
CA LEU A 775 -1.36 3.35 -22.44
C LEU A 775 -1.46 4.75 -21.84
N GLY A 776 -2.42 5.55 -22.29
CA GLY A 776 -2.66 6.89 -21.78
C GLY A 776 -1.57 7.90 -22.20
N MET A 777 -1.07 7.82 -23.43
CA MET A 777 -0.09 8.77 -23.96
C MET A 777 -0.66 10.18 -24.02
N TRP A 778 0.11 11.17 -23.54
CA TRP A 778 -0.23 12.58 -23.70
C TRP A 778 -0.25 12.95 -25.20
N SER A 779 -1.31 13.62 -25.62
CA SER A 779 -1.44 14.13 -26.99
C SER A 779 -1.25 15.63 -26.97
N VAL A 780 -0.14 16.11 -27.51
CA VAL A 780 0.14 17.56 -27.66
C VAL A 780 -0.02 17.93 -29.14
N SER A 781 -0.71 19.03 -29.43
CA SER A 781 -0.76 19.55 -30.78
C SER A 781 0.56 20.24 -31.12
N TYR A 782 1.23 19.80 -32.16
CA TYR A 782 2.48 20.42 -32.66
C TYR A 782 2.30 21.84 -33.21
N THR A 783 1.09 22.33 -33.33
CA THR A 783 0.80 23.65 -33.91
C THR A 783 1.43 24.81 -33.11
N HIS A 784 1.71 24.65 -31.83
CA HIS A 784 2.38 25.69 -31.01
C HIS A 784 3.91 25.67 -31.10
N LEU A 785 4.54 24.55 -31.46
CA LEU A 785 6.00 24.48 -31.55
C LEU A 785 6.53 25.03 -32.88
N ARG A 786 5.75 25.01 -33.96
CA ARG A 786 6.15 25.61 -35.25
C ARG A 786 6.00 27.10 -35.32
N ALA A 787 5.22 27.70 -34.44
CA ALA A 787 5.08 29.16 -34.38
C ALA A 787 6.31 29.89 -33.81
N HIS A 788 7.20 29.18 -33.11
CA HIS A 788 8.45 29.72 -32.59
C HIS A 788 9.67 29.54 -33.51
N GLU A 789 9.57 28.72 -34.57
CA GLU A 789 10.63 28.53 -35.56
C GLU A 789 10.53 29.44 -36.78
N THR A 790 9.43 30.17 -36.94
CA THR A 790 9.21 31.15 -38.03
C THR A 790 9.21 32.57 -37.53
#